data_b1c64a155b94a1b93ccddaba5385ea62
#
_entry.id   b1c64a155b94a1b93ccddaba5385ea62
#
_cell.length_a   1.000
_cell.length_b   1.000
_cell.length_c   1.000
_cell.angle_alpha   90.00
_cell.angle_beta   90.00
_cell.angle_gamma   90.00
#
_symmetry.space_group_name_H-M   'P 1'
#
loop_
_entity.id
_entity.type
_entity.pdbx_description
1 polymer ?
#
loop_
_entity_poly.entity_id
_entity_poly.type
_entity_poly.pdbx_seq_one_letter_code
_entity_poly.pdbx_strand_id
1 'polypeptide(L)'
;MKMKKILTASCLMIAMTAMGQNFQQNLDTSVRPGDDFFNYAAGGWMKAHPLDAEHTNNGAFTDLYDENQKQIQELILQYANSPQEQGTLGQKIGSLYNLMMDSVRLNREGWTPLKPTLETIAAVKDRREYQLVCAKLDRKGEDTMMFGVGVGSDMRNASMNLVSIGQGGLGLGTKDYYLNDDEQTVRIREAYKTYMTNLFELVGNDEAVAKKKMEAVMAIETRIAKASKSRVELRDVDANYHKITYTQLVMDYPGIDWGNLFLIGGFPAFDFIDVGQPEAIHEVEKILAETALDDLKAYAEIKVIAGASSQLSDAFRAEAFKLSSVMSGTQQDRPRWKRAVSLVSGIMGEAIGKLYVEKYFPASSKERMLDLVHNLQTALGQRIEEATWMSAETKAKAKDKLENFIIKIGYPDKWKDYSGLKVDESLSLYENLANIAEWKTLDVLNRKVNKPVDKTEWHMTPQTVNAYYNPTTNEICFPAAILQPPFFDPKADDAVNYGAIGGVIGHEMSHGFDDQGSQFDKTGNQRNWWTDQDKANYNARTKVLADYFSTIEILPGKKINGQQTLGENIGDNGGLNVAYRALQNVLKEKPAGKIEGFTPDQRFFLSWARVWAGNFRPEYVEYLITVDVHSPSKARVNAALPHIDAWYNAFGIKKGDKLFVPKKKRAQIW
;
A
#
# COMPACT_ATOMS: atom_id res chain seq x y z
N MET A 1 56.20 27.07 -18.41
CA MET A 1 55.99 26.45 -17.09
C MET A 1 54.48 26.45 -16.84
N LYS A 2 53.78 25.33 -17.21
CA LYS A 2 52.34 25.20 -17.07
C LYS A 2 52.05 24.24 -15.90
N MET A 3 51.53 24.78 -14.80
CA MET A 3 51.07 24.00 -13.66
C MET A 3 49.74 23.33 -14.00
N LYS A 4 49.72 21.99 -14.06
CA LYS A 4 48.51 21.18 -14.09
C LYS A 4 47.89 21.16 -12.69
N LYS A 5 46.72 21.74 -12.53
CA LYS A 5 45.88 21.52 -11.34
C LYS A 5 45.21 20.14 -11.48
N ILE A 6 45.62 19.20 -10.66
CA ILE A 6 44.97 17.93 -10.47
C ILE A 6 43.81 18.19 -9.50
N LEU A 7 42.57 18.12 -10.00
CA LEU A 7 41.39 18.02 -9.14
C LEU A 7 41.28 16.57 -8.66
N THR A 8 41.64 16.34 -7.42
CA THR A 8 41.31 15.11 -6.70
C THR A 8 39.84 15.19 -6.31
N ALA A 9 38.99 14.50 -7.04
CA ALA A 9 37.64 14.20 -6.61
C ALA A 9 37.72 13.19 -5.44
N SER A 10 37.59 13.70 -4.22
CA SER A 10 37.39 12.84 -3.04
C SER A 10 35.97 12.26 -3.13
N CYS A 11 35.86 11.03 -3.61
CA CYS A 11 34.68 10.20 -3.37
C CYS A 11 34.55 9.99 -1.85
N LEU A 12 33.69 10.73 -1.20
CA LEU A 12 33.17 10.35 0.10
C LEU A 12 32.28 9.12 -0.12
N MET A 13 32.87 7.93 -0.11
CA MET A 13 32.15 6.72 0.23
C MET A 13 31.78 6.89 1.73
N ILE A 14 30.56 7.35 1.99
CA ILE A 14 29.94 7.11 3.28
C ILE A 14 29.82 5.59 3.36
N ALA A 15 30.68 5.02 4.19
CA ALA A 15 30.59 3.61 4.54
C ALA A 15 29.21 3.44 5.21
N MET A 16 28.21 2.93 4.44
CA MET A 16 27.09 2.25 5.05
C MET A 16 27.68 1.07 5.80
N THR A 17 27.99 1.27 7.07
CA THR A 17 28.29 0.17 7.97
C THR A 17 27.09 -0.76 7.88
N ALA A 18 27.34 -1.98 7.50
CA ALA A 18 26.35 -3.05 7.38
C ALA A 18 25.47 -3.07 8.65
N MET A 19 24.34 -2.35 8.64
CA MET A 19 23.43 -2.25 9.78
C MET A 19 22.81 -3.61 10.15
N GLY A 20 22.96 -4.62 9.31
CA GLY A 20 22.38 -5.94 9.48
C GLY A 20 23.13 -6.90 10.39
N GLN A 21 24.42 -6.67 10.69
CA GLN A 21 25.25 -7.67 11.36
C GLN A 21 25.76 -7.26 12.76
N ASN A 22 25.37 -6.12 13.29
CA ASN A 22 25.77 -5.71 14.65
C ASN A 22 24.61 -5.95 15.64
N PHE A 23 24.29 -7.22 15.86
CA PHE A 23 23.20 -7.60 16.76
C PHE A 23 23.42 -7.04 18.17
N GLN A 24 24.65 -7.09 18.68
CA GLN A 24 24.97 -6.64 20.04
C GLN A 24 24.61 -5.17 20.29
N GLN A 25 24.81 -4.28 19.31
CA GLN A 25 24.47 -2.86 19.43
C GLN A 25 22.97 -2.61 19.37
N ASN A 26 22.22 -3.49 18.69
CA ASN A 26 20.77 -3.36 18.53
C ASN A 26 20.00 -3.83 19.76
N LEU A 27 20.58 -4.70 20.58
CA LEU A 27 19.91 -5.29 21.72
C LEU A 27 19.66 -4.29 22.86
N ASP A 28 18.53 -4.49 23.53
CA ASP A 28 18.30 -4.00 24.89
C ASP A 28 18.34 -5.18 25.88
N THR A 29 19.50 -5.45 26.45
CA THR A 29 19.69 -6.57 27.37
C THR A 29 19.03 -6.38 28.74
N SER A 30 18.47 -5.19 29.03
CA SER A 30 17.65 -4.95 30.22
C SER A 30 16.26 -5.60 30.11
N VAL A 31 15.86 -5.99 28.89
CA VAL A 31 14.58 -6.63 28.57
C VAL A 31 14.81 -8.14 28.36
N ARG A 32 13.94 -8.98 28.94
CA ARG A 32 14.01 -10.42 28.70
C ARG A 32 13.36 -10.79 27.37
N PRO A 33 13.97 -11.68 26.54
CA PRO A 33 13.42 -12.07 25.24
C PRO A 33 12.01 -12.69 25.34
N GLY A 34 11.70 -13.37 26.45
CA GLY A 34 10.38 -13.96 26.67
C GLY A 34 9.31 -12.99 27.20
N ASP A 35 9.68 -11.75 27.53
CA ASP A 35 8.74 -10.75 28.03
C ASP A 35 8.40 -9.68 27.00
N ASP A 36 9.36 -9.29 26.14
CA ASP A 36 9.17 -8.35 25.02
C ASP A 36 10.32 -8.54 24.03
N PHE A 37 10.14 -9.41 23.05
CA PHE A 37 11.18 -9.75 22.10
C PHE A 37 11.50 -8.58 21.15
N PHE A 38 10.50 -7.77 20.80
CA PHE A 38 10.71 -6.59 19.97
C PHE A 38 11.70 -5.61 20.62
N ASN A 39 11.48 -5.24 21.87
CA ASN A 39 12.37 -4.36 22.60
C ASN A 39 13.71 -5.05 22.91
N TYR A 40 13.72 -6.35 23.25
CA TYR A 40 14.96 -7.09 23.44
C TYR A 40 15.87 -7.01 22.21
N ALA A 41 15.32 -7.32 21.02
CA ALA A 41 16.07 -7.45 19.78
C ALA A 41 16.50 -6.10 19.16
N ALA A 42 15.69 -5.05 19.36
CA ALA A 42 15.87 -3.77 18.68
C ALA A 42 15.85 -2.54 19.58
N GLY A 43 15.66 -2.71 20.90
CA GLY A 43 15.55 -1.58 21.84
C GLY A 43 16.77 -0.70 21.93
N GLY A 44 17.98 -1.25 21.77
CA GLY A 44 19.23 -0.49 21.68
C GLY A 44 19.24 0.41 20.43
N TRP A 45 18.87 -0.15 19.27
CA TRP A 45 18.75 0.62 18.04
C TRP A 45 17.72 1.74 18.16
N MET A 46 16.50 1.42 18.66
CA MET A 46 15.43 2.41 18.82
C MET A 46 15.80 3.58 19.74
N LYS A 47 16.53 3.31 20.82
CA LYS A 47 17.04 4.35 21.72
C LYS A 47 18.09 5.25 21.06
N ALA A 48 18.93 4.67 20.19
CA ALA A 48 19.96 5.41 19.45
C ALA A 48 19.40 6.22 18.28
N HIS A 49 18.20 5.90 17.80
CA HIS A 49 17.56 6.52 16.64
C HIS A 49 16.18 7.08 17.03
N PRO A 50 16.11 8.19 17.77
CA PRO A 50 14.83 8.81 18.12
C PRO A 50 14.10 9.29 16.86
N LEU A 51 12.79 9.33 16.93
CA LEU A 51 11.92 9.78 15.84
C LEU A 51 12.05 11.30 15.65
N ASP A 52 12.28 11.74 14.43
CA ASP A 52 12.34 13.16 14.07
C ASP A 52 10.95 13.79 13.87
N ALA A 53 10.90 15.08 13.52
CA ALA A 53 9.66 15.83 13.37
C ALA A 53 8.88 15.50 12.08
N GLU A 54 9.56 15.06 11.02
CA GLU A 54 8.97 14.78 9.71
C GLU A 54 8.23 13.44 9.65
N HIS A 55 8.76 12.41 10.34
CA HIS A 55 8.31 11.05 10.16
C HIS A 55 7.21 10.63 11.15
N THR A 56 6.29 9.79 10.69
CA THR A 56 5.29 9.08 11.52
C THR A 56 5.92 7.95 12.30
N ASN A 57 6.95 7.34 11.70
CA ASN A 57 7.75 6.24 12.25
C ASN A 57 9.14 6.25 11.60
N ASN A 58 10.09 5.60 12.25
CA ASN A 58 11.39 5.26 11.66
C ASN A 58 11.60 3.74 11.66
N GLY A 59 12.69 3.27 11.09
CA GLY A 59 13.06 1.86 11.02
C GLY A 59 13.42 1.42 9.61
N ALA A 60 13.59 0.10 9.44
CA ALA A 60 14.15 -0.47 8.21
C ALA A 60 13.43 -0.02 6.93
N PHE A 61 12.10 -0.02 6.92
CA PHE A 61 11.32 0.43 5.77
C PHE A 61 11.47 1.93 5.49
N THR A 62 11.35 2.75 6.54
CA THR A 62 11.45 4.21 6.42
C THR A 62 12.85 4.65 6.02
N ASP A 63 13.88 4.08 6.65
CA ASP A 63 15.28 4.40 6.35
C ASP A 63 15.63 4.03 4.91
N LEU A 64 15.21 2.84 4.45
CA LEU A 64 15.42 2.40 3.07
C LEU A 64 14.61 3.25 2.07
N TYR A 65 13.38 3.61 2.42
CA TYR A 65 12.56 4.52 1.60
C TYR A 65 13.22 5.89 1.45
N ASP A 66 13.74 6.47 2.53
CA ASP A 66 14.40 7.78 2.49
C ASP A 66 15.69 7.76 1.67
N GLU A 67 16.48 6.70 1.78
CA GLU A 67 17.65 6.52 0.93
C GLU A 67 17.27 6.38 -0.54
N ASN A 68 16.23 5.59 -0.81
CA ASN A 68 15.66 5.43 -2.15
C ASN A 68 15.19 6.78 -2.74
N GLN A 69 14.52 7.63 -1.94
CA GLN A 69 14.10 8.96 -2.38
C GLN A 69 15.30 9.82 -2.83
N LYS A 70 16.45 9.74 -2.15
CA LYS A 70 17.69 10.46 -2.55
C LYS A 70 18.25 9.89 -3.84
N GLN A 71 18.27 8.56 -3.99
CA GLN A 71 18.74 7.89 -5.20
C GLN A 71 17.86 8.26 -6.41
N ILE A 72 16.54 8.28 -6.24
CA ILE A 72 15.60 8.71 -7.30
C ILE A 72 15.78 10.20 -7.60
N GLN A 73 15.97 11.05 -6.58
CA GLN A 73 16.25 12.46 -6.80
C GLN A 73 17.51 12.67 -7.65
N GLU A 74 18.58 11.93 -7.37
CA GLU A 74 19.82 11.99 -8.16
C GLU A 74 19.57 11.66 -9.64
N LEU A 75 18.74 10.64 -9.93
CA LEU A 75 18.37 10.28 -11.29
C LEU A 75 17.54 11.39 -11.98
N ILE A 76 16.57 11.97 -11.26
CA ILE A 76 15.70 13.04 -11.79
C ILE A 76 16.51 14.30 -12.09
N LEU A 77 17.43 14.68 -11.20
CA LEU A 77 18.24 15.91 -11.35
C LEU A 77 19.15 15.89 -12.58
N GLN A 78 19.51 14.74 -13.13
CA GLN A 78 20.24 14.64 -14.40
C GLN A 78 19.46 15.26 -15.55
N TYR A 79 18.12 15.18 -15.50
CA TYR A 79 17.22 15.75 -16.51
C TYR A 79 16.72 17.14 -16.13
N ALA A 80 16.42 17.37 -14.87
CA ALA A 80 15.89 18.64 -14.37
C ALA A 80 16.89 19.80 -14.48
N ASN A 81 18.19 19.51 -14.38
CA ASN A 81 19.27 20.53 -14.40
C ASN A 81 19.93 20.72 -15.78
N SER A 82 19.44 20.08 -16.84
CA SER A 82 20.02 20.15 -18.17
C SER A 82 18.94 20.35 -19.24
N PRO A 83 19.24 21.09 -20.32
CA PRO A 83 18.30 21.23 -21.43
C PRO A 83 17.91 19.87 -22.01
N GLN A 84 16.63 19.65 -22.25
CA GLN A 84 16.06 18.43 -22.79
C GLN A 84 15.31 18.72 -24.07
N GLU A 85 15.38 17.81 -25.03
CA GLU A 85 14.58 17.89 -26.25
C GLU A 85 13.09 17.63 -25.91
N GLN A 86 12.21 18.47 -26.46
CA GLN A 86 10.77 18.42 -26.23
C GLN A 86 10.18 17.04 -26.59
N GLY A 87 9.35 16.50 -25.74
CA GLY A 87 8.67 15.21 -25.91
C GLY A 87 9.49 13.99 -25.51
N THR A 88 10.79 14.14 -25.14
CA THR A 88 11.61 13.04 -24.62
C THR A 88 11.22 12.66 -23.20
N LEU A 89 11.62 11.47 -22.74
CA LEU A 89 11.45 11.06 -21.35
C LEU A 89 12.17 12.02 -20.39
N GLY A 90 13.37 12.47 -20.77
CA GLY A 90 14.13 13.42 -19.96
C GLY A 90 13.40 14.74 -19.76
N GLN A 91 12.80 15.30 -20.83
CA GLN A 91 11.99 16.52 -20.73
C GLN A 91 10.81 16.33 -19.79
N LYS A 92 10.06 15.23 -19.92
CA LYS A 92 8.87 14.96 -19.07
C LYS A 92 9.26 14.82 -17.60
N ILE A 93 10.33 14.08 -17.29
CA ILE A 93 10.86 13.90 -15.95
C ILE A 93 11.33 15.23 -15.35
N GLY A 94 12.16 15.96 -16.08
CA GLY A 94 12.72 17.23 -15.61
C GLY A 94 11.66 18.30 -15.41
N SER A 95 10.76 18.46 -16.39
CA SER A 95 9.68 19.46 -16.32
C SER A 95 8.70 19.20 -15.17
N LEU A 96 8.27 17.97 -14.93
CA LEU A 96 7.40 17.65 -13.81
C LEU A 96 8.06 17.98 -12.47
N TYR A 97 9.34 17.63 -12.32
CA TYR A 97 10.09 17.97 -11.12
C TYR A 97 10.19 19.48 -10.91
N ASN A 98 10.59 20.22 -11.96
CA ASN A 98 10.78 21.66 -11.90
C ASN A 98 9.46 22.40 -11.63
N LEU A 99 8.34 22.00 -12.25
CA LEU A 99 7.02 22.57 -11.99
C LEU A 99 6.62 22.43 -10.51
N MET A 100 6.88 21.27 -9.90
CA MET A 100 6.59 21.05 -8.48
C MET A 100 7.55 21.80 -7.56
N MET A 101 8.81 22.02 -7.97
CA MET A 101 9.81 22.74 -7.20
C MET A 101 9.65 24.27 -7.26
N ASP A 102 8.99 24.82 -8.30
CA ASP A 102 8.80 26.27 -8.49
C ASP A 102 7.74 26.85 -7.53
N SER A 103 8.12 26.98 -6.26
CA SER A 103 7.26 27.56 -5.22
C SER A 103 6.85 29.00 -5.51
N VAL A 104 7.70 29.76 -6.20
CA VAL A 104 7.41 31.17 -6.55
C VAL A 104 6.23 31.20 -7.53
N ARG A 105 6.27 30.36 -8.56
CA ARG A 105 5.18 30.23 -9.52
C ARG A 105 3.90 29.73 -8.86
N LEU A 106 3.97 28.66 -8.10
CA LEU A 106 2.81 28.05 -7.41
C LEU A 106 2.13 29.06 -6.47
N ASN A 107 2.92 29.84 -5.71
CA ASN A 107 2.37 30.86 -4.81
C ASN A 107 1.77 32.06 -5.58
N ARG A 108 2.36 32.44 -6.72
CA ARG A 108 1.82 33.51 -7.57
C ARG A 108 0.50 33.09 -8.26
N GLU A 109 0.42 31.85 -8.73
CA GLU A 109 -0.78 31.31 -9.38
C GLU A 109 -1.90 31.08 -8.37
N GLY A 110 -1.57 30.73 -7.10
CA GLY A 110 -2.54 30.49 -6.04
C GLY A 110 -3.52 29.38 -6.42
N TRP A 111 -4.82 29.67 -6.37
CA TRP A 111 -5.87 28.76 -6.81
C TRP A 111 -6.42 29.07 -8.21
N THR A 112 -5.86 30.07 -8.90
CA THR A 112 -6.30 30.48 -10.24
C THR A 112 -6.41 29.32 -11.23
N PRO A 113 -5.51 28.31 -11.22
CA PRO A 113 -5.62 27.15 -12.11
C PRO A 113 -6.89 26.30 -11.90
N LEU A 114 -7.50 26.34 -10.69
CA LEU A 114 -8.76 25.64 -10.42
C LEU A 114 -9.99 26.40 -10.93
N LYS A 115 -9.88 27.69 -11.16
CA LYS A 115 -11.03 28.56 -11.43
C LYS A 115 -11.94 28.05 -12.55
N PRO A 116 -11.40 27.59 -13.73
CA PRO A 116 -12.25 27.08 -14.80
C PRO A 116 -13.04 25.81 -14.39
N THR A 117 -12.43 24.96 -13.57
CA THR A 117 -13.08 23.73 -13.05
C THR A 117 -14.20 24.08 -12.08
N LEU A 118 -13.95 24.97 -11.12
CA LEU A 118 -14.96 25.43 -10.17
C LEU A 118 -16.10 26.19 -10.85
N GLU A 119 -15.81 27.02 -11.84
CA GLU A 119 -16.84 27.68 -12.66
C GLU A 119 -17.70 26.67 -13.45
N THR A 120 -17.10 25.59 -13.92
CA THR A 120 -17.84 24.49 -14.58
C THR A 120 -18.82 23.82 -13.61
N ILE A 121 -18.42 23.56 -12.36
CA ILE A 121 -19.29 23.01 -11.33
C ILE A 121 -20.39 24.01 -10.97
N ALA A 122 -20.04 25.27 -10.77
CA ALA A 122 -20.99 26.32 -10.41
C ALA A 122 -22.09 26.52 -11.48
N ALA A 123 -21.74 26.38 -12.76
CA ALA A 123 -22.65 26.55 -13.89
C ALA A 123 -23.68 25.43 -14.06
N VAL A 124 -23.55 24.31 -13.39
CA VAL A 124 -24.47 23.15 -13.41
C VAL A 124 -25.90 23.59 -13.02
N LYS A 125 -26.88 23.22 -13.81
CA LYS A 125 -28.28 23.68 -13.66
C LYS A 125 -29.23 22.62 -13.09
N ASP A 126 -28.89 21.34 -13.26
CA ASP A 126 -29.72 20.24 -12.80
C ASP A 126 -28.88 19.01 -12.45
N ARG A 127 -29.51 17.98 -11.87
CA ARG A 127 -28.86 16.76 -11.39
C ARG A 127 -28.26 15.92 -12.51
N ARG A 128 -28.83 15.96 -13.70
CA ARG A 128 -28.29 15.26 -14.85
C ARG A 128 -26.98 15.90 -15.31
N GLU A 129 -27.00 17.22 -15.47
CA GLU A 129 -25.79 17.98 -15.82
C GLU A 129 -24.70 17.80 -14.74
N TYR A 130 -25.07 17.74 -13.45
CA TYR A 130 -24.16 17.42 -12.35
C TYR A 130 -23.41 16.10 -12.61
N GLN A 131 -24.13 15.01 -12.90
CA GLN A 131 -23.52 13.69 -13.16
C GLN A 131 -22.58 13.74 -14.36
N LEU A 132 -22.95 14.44 -15.44
CA LEU A 132 -22.10 14.58 -16.63
C LEU A 132 -20.80 15.35 -16.33
N VAL A 133 -20.89 16.40 -15.54
CA VAL A 133 -19.73 17.19 -15.12
C VAL A 133 -18.82 16.35 -14.24
N CYS A 134 -19.37 15.62 -13.25
CA CYS A 134 -18.59 14.69 -12.42
C CYS A 134 -17.87 13.64 -13.26
N ALA A 135 -18.55 12.98 -14.20
CA ALA A 135 -17.93 11.98 -15.08
C ALA A 135 -16.75 12.57 -15.91
N LYS A 136 -16.89 13.82 -16.35
CA LYS A 136 -15.81 14.53 -17.07
C LYS A 136 -14.63 14.86 -16.16
N LEU A 137 -14.89 15.25 -14.93
CA LEU A 137 -13.88 15.58 -13.91
C LEU A 137 -13.15 14.32 -13.45
N ASP A 138 -13.87 13.23 -13.19
CA ASP A 138 -13.27 11.97 -12.76
C ASP A 138 -12.38 11.34 -13.83
N ARG A 139 -12.70 11.50 -15.12
CA ARG A 139 -11.76 11.13 -16.20
C ARG A 139 -10.44 11.87 -16.07
N LYS A 140 -10.43 13.06 -15.49
CA LYS A 140 -9.25 13.87 -15.20
C LYS A 140 -8.65 13.66 -13.80
N GLY A 141 -9.17 12.69 -13.05
CA GLY A 141 -8.64 12.30 -11.75
C GLY A 141 -9.15 13.11 -10.56
N GLU A 142 -10.32 13.79 -10.68
CA GLU A 142 -10.83 14.69 -9.62
C GLU A 142 -11.67 13.99 -8.53
N ASP A 143 -11.98 12.70 -8.68
CA ASP A 143 -12.73 11.87 -7.71
C ASP A 143 -14.03 12.51 -7.19
N THR A 144 -14.80 13.10 -8.09
CA THR A 144 -16.04 13.83 -7.75
C THR A 144 -17.27 12.94 -7.63
N MET A 145 -17.21 11.69 -8.13
CA MET A 145 -18.28 10.72 -7.93
C MET A 145 -18.26 10.16 -6.50
N MET A 146 -19.45 9.75 -6.03
CA MET A 146 -19.64 9.19 -4.69
C MET A 146 -19.38 7.68 -4.63
N PHE A 147 -18.81 7.11 -5.68
CA PHE A 147 -18.45 5.70 -5.82
C PHE A 147 -17.22 5.56 -6.70
N GLY A 148 -16.47 4.47 -6.49
CA GLY A 148 -15.30 4.18 -7.31
C GLY A 148 -15.69 3.41 -8.58
N VAL A 149 -14.99 3.68 -9.69
CA VAL A 149 -15.09 2.91 -10.94
C VAL A 149 -13.69 2.37 -11.29
N GLY A 150 -13.61 1.09 -11.64
CA GLY A 150 -12.35 0.43 -11.94
C GLY A 150 -12.44 -0.57 -13.07
N VAL A 151 -11.28 -1.05 -13.51
CA VAL A 151 -11.15 -2.18 -14.44
C VAL A 151 -10.00 -3.06 -13.95
N GLY A 152 -10.29 -4.31 -13.69
CA GLY A 152 -9.31 -5.28 -13.22
C GLY A 152 -9.68 -6.69 -13.58
N SER A 153 -8.92 -7.68 -13.11
CA SER A 153 -9.20 -9.08 -13.35
C SER A 153 -10.57 -9.48 -12.78
N ASP A 154 -11.37 -10.18 -13.55
CA ASP A 154 -12.62 -10.81 -13.06
C ASP A 154 -12.27 -11.98 -12.13
N MET A 155 -12.63 -11.87 -10.86
CA MET A 155 -12.28 -12.88 -9.84
C MET A 155 -12.80 -14.29 -10.18
N ARG A 156 -13.88 -14.43 -10.95
CA ARG A 156 -14.42 -15.74 -11.37
C ARG A 156 -14.00 -16.14 -12.78
N ASN A 157 -13.37 -15.24 -13.53
CA ASN A 157 -12.74 -15.51 -14.82
C ASN A 157 -11.43 -14.70 -14.94
N ALA A 158 -10.44 -15.08 -14.18
CA ALA A 158 -9.19 -14.35 -13.99
C ALA A 158 -8.36 -14.15 -15.28
N SER A 159 -8.75 -14.78 -16.39
CA SER A 159 -8.13 -14.55 -17.70
C SER A 159 -8.62 -13.27 -18.39
N MET A 160 -9.72 -12.67 -17.94
CA MET A 160 -10.34 -11.49 -18.54
C MET A 160 -10.45 -10.35 -17.53
N ASN A 161 -10.34 -9.12 -18.02
CA ASN A 161 -10.66 -7.95 -17.23
C ASN A 161 -12.16 -7.68 -17.21
N LEU A 162 -12.65 -7.14 -16.10
CA LEU A 162 -14.03 -6.76 -15.85
C LEU A 162 -14.09 -5.32 -15.36
N VAL A 163 -15.06 -4.54 -15.82
CA VAL A 163 -15.37 -3.23 -15.24
C VAL A 163 -16.04 -3.46 -13.88
N SER A 164 -15.74 -2.65 -12.90
CA SER A 164 -16.31 -2.72 -11.57
C SER A 164 -16.70 -1.35 -11.04
N ILE A 165 -17.73 -1.31 -10.20
CA ILE A 165 -18.11 -0.17 -9.37
C ILE A 165 -18.20 -0.63 -7.92
N GLY A 166 -17.87 0.27 -7.00
CA GLY A 166 -17.90 -0.03 -5.58
C GLY A 166 -18.03 1.23 -4.73
N GLN A 167 -18.19 1.03 -3.42
CA GLN A 167 -18.28 2.13 -2.47
C GLN A 167 -17.07 3.07 -2.57
N GLY A 168 -17.32 4.38 -2.40
CA GLY A 168 -16.31 5.43 -2.47
C GLY A 168 -16.81 6.74 -1.88
N GLY A 169 -16.16 7.84 -2.20
CA GLY A 169 -16.63 9.19 -1.92
C GLY A 169 -16.38 9.72 -0.51
N LEU A 170 -15.73 8.97 0.40
CA LEU A 170 -15.41 9.41 1.76
C LEU A 170 -14.06 10.15 1.80
N GLY A 171 -14.04 11.41 2.19
CA GLY A 171 -12.81 12.20 2.30
C GLY A 171 -11.85 11.74 3.40
N LEU A 172 -12.35 11.10 4.47
CA LEU A 172 -11.55 10.45 5.52
C LEU A 172 -11.27 8.96 5.27
N GLY A 173 -11.69 8.41 4.12
CA GLY A 173 -11.32 7.08 3.62
C GLY A 173 -12.03 5.88 4.27
N THR A 174 -12.59 5.99 5.46
CA THR A 174 -13.34 4.92 6.14
C THR A 174 -14.56 5.45 6.88
N LYS A 175 -15.62 4.62 6.94
CA LYS A 175 -16.86 4.95 7.68
C LYS A 175 -16.62 5.23 9.16
N ASP A 176 -15.59 4.64 9.73
CA ASP A 176 -15.31 4.71 11.17
C ASP A 176 -15.12 6.15 11.65
N TYR A 177 -14.42 6.99 10.87
CA TYR A 177 -14.22 8.40 11.22
C TYR A 177 -15.48 9.27 11.20
N TYR A 178 -16.54 8.80 10.54
CA TYR A 178 -17.84 9.51 10.50
C TYR A 178 -18.81 9.03 11.58
N LEU A 179 -18.71 7.77 12.00
CA LEU A 179 -19.75 7.08 12.79
C LEU A 179 -19.32 6.77 14.22
N ASN A 180 -18.04 6.68 14.52
CA ASN A 180 -17.55 6.42 15.88
C ASN A 180 -17.42 7.74 16.65
N ASP A 181 -17.52 7.66 17.99
CA ASP A 181 -17.49 8.82 18.89
C ASP A 181 -16.36 8.73 19.93
N ASP A 182 -15.34 7.90 19.70
CA ASP A 182 -14.13 7.91 20.52
C ASP A 182 -13.37 9.24 20.31
N GLU A 183 -12.55 9.62 21.29
CA GLU A 183 -11.88 10.92 21.35
C GLU A 183 -11.04 11.23 20.10
N GLN A 184 -10.31 10.22 19.60
CA GLN A 184 -9.49 10.39 18.41
C GLN A 184 -10.35 10.64 17.17
N THR A 185 -11.37 9.81 16.97
CA THR A 185 -12.28 9.93 15.81
C THR A 185 -12.98 11.30 15.79
N VAL A 186 -13.45 11.76 16.96
CA VAL A 186 -14.05 13.10 17.08
C VAL A 186 -13.02 14.19 16.72
N ARG A 187 -11.78 14.10 17.25
CA ARG A 187 -10.71 15.06 16.96
C ARG A 187 -10.38 15.10 15.45
N ILE A 188 -10.27 13.95 14.79
CA ILE A 188 -10.02 13.88 13.35
C ILE A 188 -11.17 14.46 12.55
N ARG A 189 -12.42 14.15 12.91
CA ARG A 189 -13.63 14.66 12.26
C ARG A 189 -13.73 16.18 12.38
N GLU A 190 -13.44 16.78 13.53
CA GLU A 190 -13.41 18.23 13.72
C GLU A 190 -12.26 18.90 12.94
N ALA A 191 -11.08 18.27 12.89
CA ALA A 191 -9.97 18.75 12.07
C ALA A 191 -10.33 18.72 10.57
N TYR A 192 -11.05 17.71 10.12
CA TYR A 192 -11.52 17.59 8.74
C TYR A 192 -12.55 18.68 8.38
N LYS A 193 -13.50 18.98 9.27
CA LYS A 193 -14.45 20.08 9.10
C LYS A 193 -13.71 21.42 8.97
N THR A 194 -12.72 21.66 9.85
CA THR A 194 -11.89 22.87 9.80
C THR A 194 -11.11 22.94 8.48
N TYR A 195 -10.50 21.84 8.07
CA TYR A 195 -9.77 21.74 6.79
C TYR A 195 -10.67 22.12 5.59
N MET A 196 -11.86 21.54 5.50
CA MET A 196 -12.79 21.84 4.40
C MET A 196 -13.24 23.31 4.41
N THR A 197 -13.56 23.86 5.58
CA THR A 197 -13.95 25.27 5.73
C THR A 197 -12.83 26.18 5.22
N ASN A 198 -11.60 25.97 5.68
CA ASN A 198 -10.44 26.76 5.27
C ASN A 198 -10.14 26.63 3.76
N LEU A 199 -10.32 25.44 3.18
CA LEU A 199 -10.18 25.27 1.73
C LEU A 199 -11.23 26.05 0.94
N PHE A 200 -12.48 26.07 1.38
CA PHE A 200 -13.52 26.91 0.75
C PHE A 200 -13.22 28.40 0.86
N GLU A 201 -12.68 28.85 1.99
CA GLU A 201 -12.26 30.26 2.17
C GLU A 201 -11.08 30.60 1.24
N LEU A 202 -10.09 29.70 1.10
CA LEU A 202 -8.93 29.90 0.24
C LEU A 202 -9.29 30.06 -1.25
N VAL A 203 -10.43 29.55 -1.69
CA VAL A 203 -10.93 29.76 -3.06
C VAL A 203 -11.93 30.94 -3.15
N GLY A 204 -12.06 31.74 -2.09
CA GLY A 204 -12.77 33.04 -2.10
C GLY A 204 -14.19 33.01 -1.58
N ASN A 205 -14.66 31.93 -0.92
CA ASN A 205 -15.94 31.99 -0.17
C ASN A 205 -15.76 32.76 1.13
N ASP A 206 -16.80 33.47 1.57
CA ASP A 206 -16.84 34.02 2.92
C ASP A 206 -17.06 32.88 3.96
N GLU A 207 -16.76 33.16 5.24
CA GLU A 207 -16.82 32.19 6.33
C GLU A 207 -18.20 31.52 6.45
N ALA A 208 -19.28 32.27 6.30
CA ALA A 208 -20.64 31.72 6.42
C ALA A 208 -20.99 30.77 5.29
N VAL A 209 -20.60 31.10 4.06
CA VAL A 209 -20.75 30.22 2.88
C VAL A 209 -19.85 29.00 2.98
N ALA A 210 -18.61 29.18 3.37
CA ALA A 210 -17.65 28.08 3.56
C ALA A 210 -18.16 27.05 4.59
N LYS A 211 -18.64 27.53 5.72
CA LYS A 211 -19.23 26.68 6.78
C LYS A 211 -20.48 25.94 6.28
N LYS A 212 -21.40 26.62 5.58
CA LYS A 212 -22.59 25.99 5.02
C LYS A 212 -22.23 24.90 4.04
N LYS A 213 -21.24 25.12 3.14
CA LYS A 213 -20.76 24.12 2.20
C LYS A 213 -20.14 22.93 2.93
N MET A 214 -19.31 23.15 3.93
CA MET A 214 -18.73 22.10 4.77
C MET A 214 -19.80 21.24 5.44
N GLU A 215 -20.85 21.86 6.02
CA GLU A 215 -21.96 21.14 6.65
C GLU A 215 -22.70 20.25 5.62
N ALA A 216 -22.92 20.75 4.41
CA ALA A 216 -23.52 19.98 3.31
C ALA A 216 -22.65 18.76 2.91
N VAL A 217 -21.35 18.96 2.76
CA VAL A 217 -20.40 17.87 2.46
C VAL A 217 -20.42 16.81 3.56
N MET A 218 -20.34 17.23 4.83
CA MET A 218 -20.40 16.31 5.97
C MET A 218 -21.69 15.51 6.03
N ALA A 219 -22.83 16.12 5.68
CA ALA A 219 -24.11 15.44 5.61
C ALA A 219 -24.13 14.35 4.52
N ILE A 220 -23.61 14.66 3.32
CA ILE A 220 -23.48 13.71 2.22
C ILE A 220 -22.54 12.56 2.60
N GLU A 221 -21.33 12.86 3.06
CA GLU A 221 -20.33 11.84 3.40
C GLU A 221 -20.80 10.95 4.59
N THR A 222 -21.55 11.51 5.54
CA THR A 222 -22.15 10.72 6.63
C THR A 222 -23.20 9.73 6.09
N ARG A 223 -24.00 10.11 5.09
CA ARG A 223 -24.93 9.18 4.42
C ARG A 223 -24.17 8.06 3.71
N ILE A 224 -23.13 8.40 2.95
CA ILE A 224 -22.26 7.43 2.28
C ILE A 224 -21.64 6.48 3.32
N ALA A 225 -21.10 6.99 4.43
CA ALA A 225 -20.49 6.20 5.48
C ALA A 225 -21.45 5.17 6.09
N LYS A 226 -22.73 5.55 6.32
CA LYS A 226 -23.77 4.65 6.84
C LYS A 226 -24.06 3.49 5.90
N ALA A 227 -24.02 3.71 4.60
CA ALA A 227 -24.29 2.70 3.57
C ALA A 227 -23.03 1.88 3.20
N SER A 228 -21.84 2.32 3.62
CA SER A 228 -20.59 1.64 3.30
C SER A 228 -20.36 0.42 4.19
N LYS A 229 -19.74 -0.62 3.63
CA LYS A 229 -19.20 -1.77 4.38
C LYS A 229 -17.95 -1.38 5.15
N SER A 230 -17.74 -2.02 6.30
CA SER A 230 -16.53 -1.91 7.11
C SER A 230 -15.34 -2.61 6.44
N ARG A 231 -14.13 -2.35 6.94
CA ARG A 231 -12.91 -3.03 6.49
C ARG A 231 -13.00 -4.56 6.61
N VAL A 232 -13.62 -5.06 7.67
CA VAL A 232 -13.84 -6.51 7.85
C VAL A 232 -14.83 -7.07 6.83
N GLU A 233 -15.95 -6.39 6.59
CA GLU A 233 -16.96 -6.83 5.60
C GLU A 233 -16.42 -6.83 4.17
N LEU A 234 -15.51 -5.90 3.84
CA LEU A 234 -14.85 -5.85 2.53
C LEU A 234 -13.87 -7.03 2.30
N ARG A 235 -13.49 -7.78 3.33
CA ARG A 235 -12.65 -8.99 3.19
C ARG A 235 -13.40 -10.20 2.69
N ASP A 236 -14.73 -10.21 2.76
CA ASP A 236 -15.56 -11.30 2.22
C ASP A 236 -15.65 -11.18 0.69
N VAL A 237 -14.83 -11.98 -0.01
CA VAL A 237 -14.70 -11.94 -1.46
C VAL A 237 -16.03 -12.27 -2.16
N ASP A 238 -16.78 -13.26 -1.65
CA ASP A 238 -18.07 -13.66 -2.22
C ASP A 238 -19.16 -12.60 -2.01
N ALA A 239 -19.21 -12.01 -0.82
CA ALA A 239 -20.17 -10.97 -0.46
C ALA A 239 -19.93 -9.62 -1.15
N ASN A 240 -18.79 -9.46 -1.85
CA ASN A 240 -18.40 -8.25 -2.57
C ASN A 240 -18.26 -8.49 -4.09
N TYR A 241 -18.82 -9.58 -4.63
CA TYR A 241 -18.82 -9.86 -6.06
C TYR A 241 -20.23 -10.07 -6.59
N HIS A 242 -20.73 -9.14 -7.41
CA HIS A 242 -22.07 -9.13 -8.00
C HIS A 242 -21.99 -8.77 -9.48
N LYS A 243 -21.53 -9.73 -10.29
CA LYS A 243 -21.45 -9.56 -11.75
C LYS A 243 -22.84 -9.57 -12.38
N ILE A 244 -23.19 -8.47 -13.03
CA ILE A 244 -24.46 -8.26 -13.72
C ILE A 244 -24.23 -7.82 -15.18
N THR A 245 -25.26 -7.88 -16.00
CA THR A 245 -25.21 -7.30 -17.35
C THR A 245 -25.33 -5.77 -17.27
N TYR A 246 -24.81 -5.07 -18.29
CA TYR A 246 -25.01 -3.64 -18.43
C TYR A 246 -26.49 -3.23 -18.45
N THR A 247 -27.34 -4.02 -19.12
CA THR A 247 -28.79 -3.79 -19.11
C THR A 247 -29.38 -3.87 -17.71
N GLN A 248 -28.91 -4.84 -16.91
CA GLN A 248 -29.35 -5.02 -15.53
C GLN A 248 -28.91 -3.86 -14.66
N LEU A 249 -27.66 -3.36 -14.83
CA LEU A 249 -27.17 -2.17 -14.14
C LEU A 249 -28.10 -0.97 -14.34
N VAL A 250 -28.49 -0.70 -15.59
CA VAL A 250 -29.40 0.42 -15.91
C VAL A 250 -30.79 0.23 -15.30
N MET A 251 -31.26 -1.01 -15.21
CA MET A 251 -32.57 -1.32 -14.61
C MET A 251 -32.56 -1.26 -13.09
N ASP A 252 -31.52 -1.77 -12.47
CA ASP A 252 -31.42 -1.88 -11.01
C ASP A 252 -31.01 -0.54 -10.36
N TYR A 253 -30.28 0.32 -11.09
CA TYR A 253 -29.79 1.62 -10.61
C TYR A 253 -30.19 2.77 -11.57
N PRO A 254 -31.50 3.05 -11.73
CA PRO A 254 -32.01 3.99 -12.73
C PRO A 254 -31.73 5.49 -12.40
N GLY A 255 -31.33 5.80 -11.17
CA GLY A 255 -31.04 7.17 -10.72
C GLY A 255 -29.70 7.71 -11.23
N ILE A 256 -28.86 6.85 -11.84
CA ILE A 256 -27.56 7.22 -12.39
C ILE A 256 -27.60 7.11 -13.92
N ASP A 257 -27.15 8.17 -14.60
CA ASP A 257 -27.07 8.20 -16.08
C ASP A 257 -25.87 7.41 -16.60
N TRP A 258 -25.88 6.07 -16.42
CA TRP A 258 -24.79 5.16 -16.75
C TRP A 258 -24.28 5.31 -18.18
N GLY A 259 -25.22 5.50 -19.14
CA GLY A 259 -24.85 5.61 -20.55
C GLY A 259 -23.91 6.79 -20.81
N ASN A 260 -24.28 7.96 -20.33
CA ASN A 260 -23.46 9.15 -20.49
C ASN A 260 -22.24 9.13 -19.55
N LEU A 261 -22.36 8.58 -18.34
CA LEU A 261 -21.25 8.44 -17.40
C LEU A 261 -20.08 7.67 -18.03
N PHE A 262 -20.33 6.47 -18.55
CA PHE A 262 -19.28 5.66 -19.17
C PHE A 262 -18.80 6.24 -20.51
N LEU A 263 -19.69 6.83 -21.31
CA LEU A 263 -19.31 7.49 -22.57
C LEU A 263 -18.36 8.66 -22.32
N ILE A 264 -18.71 9.57 -21.39
CA ILE A 264 -17.91 10.74 -21.03
C ILE A 264 -16.64 10.31 -20.30
N GLY A 265 -16.71 9.29 -19.46
CA GLY A 265 -15.57 8.67 -18.77
C GLY A 265 -14.55 8.05 -19.74
N GLY A 266 -14.94 7.83 -21.01
CA GLY A 266 -14.06 7.27 -22.04
C GLY A 266 -14.03 5.75 -22.08
N PHE A 267 -15.02 5.08 -21.48
CA PHE A 267 -15.07 3.62 -21.49
C PHE A 267 -15.48 3.09 -22.87
N PRO A 268 -14.74 2.13 -23.44
CA PRO A 268 -15.28 1.30 -24.51
C PRO A 268 -16.54 0.57 -24.05
N ALA A 269 -17.47 0.27 -24.99
CA ALA A 269 -18.68 -0.49 -24.67
C ALA A 269 -18.32 -1.85 -24.03
N PHE A 270 -19.09 -2.28 -23.04
CA PHE A 270 -18.91 -3.55 -22.34
C PHE A 270 -20.27 -4.18 -22.00
N ASP A 271 -20.29 -5.51 -21.82
CA ASP A 271 -21.54 -6.26 -21.59
C ASP A 271 -21.80 -6.56 -20.11
N PHE A 272 -20.74 -6.63 -19.29
CA PHE A 272 -20.82 -7.05 -17.89
C PHE A 272 -20.04 -6.09 -16.99
N ILE A 273 -20.53 -5.96 -15.75
CA ILE A 273 -19.93 -5.16 -14.70
C ILE A 273 -20.08 -5.86 -13.35
N ASP A 274 -19.11 -5.69 -12.47
CA ASP A 274 -19.22 -6.09 -11.06
C ASP A 274 -19.68 -4.90 -10.21
N VAL A 275 -20.74 -5.09 -9.41
CA VAL A 275 -21.22 -4.10 -8.43
C VAL A 275 -20.84 -4.58 -7.05
N GLY A 276 -19.66 -4.20 -6.57
CA GLY A 276 -19.09 -4.74 -5.32
C GLY A 276 -19.96 -4.51 -4.09
N GLN A 277 -20.55 -3.32 -3.94
CA GLN A 277 -21.38 -2.97 -2.77
C GLN A 277 -22.70 -2.33 -3.22
N PRO A 278 -23.72 -3.14 -3.56
CA PRO A 278 -25.03 -2.69 -4.05
C PRO A 278 -25.70 -1.64 -3.19
N GLU A 279 -25.70 -1.80 -1.87
CA GLU A 279 -26.35 -0.89 -0.92
C GLU A 279 -25.73 0.52 -0.96
N ALA A 280 -24.40 0.61 -1.12
CA ALA A 280 -23.72 1.89 -1.24
C ALA A 280 -24.12 2.62 -2.54
N ILE A 281 -24.25 1.89 -3.66
CA ILE A 281 -24.68 2.49 -4.93
C ILE A 281 -26.14 2.96 -4.87
N HIS A 282 -27.04 2.18 -4.25
CA HIS A 282 -28.43 2.62 -4.01
C HIS A 282 -28.50 3.87 -3.13
N GLU A 283 -27.62 4.01 -2.13
CA GLU A 283 -27.60 5.24 -1.32
C GLU A 283 -27.10 6.45 -2.14
N VAL A 284 -26.14 6.25 -3.05
CA VAL A 284 -25.73 7.32 -3.99
C VAL A 284 -26.89 7.78 -4.87
N GLU A 285 -27.73 6.88 -5.40
CA GLU A 285 -28.94 7.25 -6.15
C GLU A 285 -29.88 8.14 -5.32
N LYS A 286 -30.11 7.78 -4.05
CA LYS A 286 -30.94 8.57 -3.13
C LYS A 286 -30.31 9.93 -2.85
N ILE A 287 -29.00 9.98 -2.62
CA ILE A 287 -28.28 11.25 -2.43
C ILE A 287 -28.48 12.16 -3.65
N LEU A 288 -28.27 11.63 -4.85
CA LEU A 288 -28.45 12.38 -6.10
C LEU A 288 -29.89 12.88 -6.28
N ALA A 289 -30.89 12.10 -5.87
CA ALA A 289 -32.31 12.45 -6.01
C ALA A 289 -32.80 13.47 -4.97
N GLU A 290 -32.34 13.35 -3.71
CA GLU A 290 -32.91 14.05 -2.55
C GLU A 290 -32.12 15.30 -2.15
N THR A 291 -30.80 15.31 -2.39
CA THR A 291 -29.92 16.42 -1.94
C THR A 291 -30.12 17.67 -2.82
N ALA A 292 -30.08 18.82 -2.22
CA ALA A 292 -30.15 20.10 -2.95
C ALA A 292 -28.98 20.21 -3.94
N LEU A 293 -29.22 20.79 -5.13
CA LEU A 293 -28.21 20.87 -6.17
C LEU A 293 -26.96 21.64 -5.73
N ASP A 294 -27.13 22.70 -4.95
CA ASP A 294 -26.01 23.50 -4.42
C ASP A 294 -25.15 22.70 -3.42
N ASP A 295 -25.76 21.79 -2.66
CA ASP A 295 -25.04 20.91 -1.74
C ASP A 295 -24.25 19.82 -2.50
N LEU A 296 -24.82 19.29 -3.60
CA LEU A 296 -24.10 18.40 -4.53
C LEU A 296 -22.90 19.12 -5.17
N LYS A 297 -23.08 20.38 -5.59
CA LYS A 297 -21.98 21.20 -6.12
C LYS A 297 -20.88 21.40 -5.07
N ALA A 298 -21.25 21.71 -3.83
CA ALA A 298 -20.27 21.87 -2.73
C ALA A 298 -19.45 20.59 -2.52
N TYR A 299 -20.07 19.41 -2.64
CA TYR A 299 -19.38 18.14 -2.57
C TYR A 299 -18.35 17.98 -3.72
N ALA A 300 -18.74 18.23 -4.98
CA ALA A 300 -17.80 18.16 -6.09
C ALA A 300 -16.68 19.21 -5.98
N GLU A 301 -17.01 20.44 -5.54
CA GLU A 301 -16.01 21.49 -5.34
C GLU A 301 -14.96 21.09 -4.32
N ILE A 302 -15.33 20.55 -3.15
CA ILE A 302 -14.36 20.17 -2.13
C ILE A 302 -13.45 19.03 -2.60
N LYS A 303 -13.97 18.06 -3.38
CA LYS A 303 -13.16 16.99 -3.94
C LYS A 303 -12.07 17.54 -4.86
N VAL A 304 -12.42 18.46 -5.74
CA VAL A 304 -11.46 19.14 -6.63
C VAL A 304 -10.44 19.96 -5.83
N ILE A 305 -10.89 20.79 -4.88
CA ILE A 305 -9.99 21.66 -4.10
C ILE A 305 -9.03 20.83 -3.24
N ALA A 306 -9.55 19.83 -2.54
CA ALA A 306 -8.75 18.96 -1.68
C ALA A 306 -7.76 18.11 -2.50
N GLY A 307 -8.19 17.54 -3.62
CA GLY A 307 -7.34 16.77 -4.55
C GLY A 307 -6.17 17.59 -5.11
N ALA A 308 -6.41 18.88 -5.37
CA ALA A 308 -5.41 19.79 -5.90
C ALA A 308 -4.51 20.45 -4.83
N SER A 309 -4.80 20.30 -3.54
CA SER A 309 -4.16 21.07 -2.45
C SER A 309 -2.62 20.98 -2.44
N SER A 310 -2.02 19.87 -2.88
CA SER A 310 -0.57 19.71 -2.99
C SER A 310 0.04 20.28 -4.27
N GLN A 311 -0.78 20.73 -5.21
CA GLN A 311 -0.42 21.21 -6.55
C GLN A 311 -0.56 22.74 -6.68
N LEU A 312 -1.03 23.39 -5.63
CA LEU A 312 -1.33 24.82 -5.55
C LEU A 312 -0.32 25.55 -4.65
N SER A 313 -0.69 26.73 -4.16
CA SER A 313 0.16 27.51 -3.26
C SER A 313 0.42 26.82 -1.91
N ASP A 314 1.45 27.30 -1.21
CA ASP A 314 1.81 26.80 0.11
C ASP A 314 0.68 26.93 1.14
N ALA A 315 -0.28 27.88 0.96
CA ALA A 315 -1.43 27.99 1.82
C ALA A 315 -2.32 26.74 1.81
N PHE A 316 -2.63 26.19 0.62
CA PHE A 316 -3.41 24.96 0.49
C PHE A 316 -2.66 23.75 1.07
N ARG A 317 -1.35 23.68 0.81
CA ARG A 317 -0.50 22.62 1.38
C ARG A 317 -0.46 22.67 2.90
N ALA A 318 -0.40 23.86 3.48
CA ALA A 318 -0.40 24.04 4.93
C ALA A 318 -1.68 23.51 5.58
N GLU A 319 -2.86 23.75 4.97
CA GLU A 319 -4.12 23.20 5.47
C GLU A 319 -4.15 21.66 5.37
N ALA A 320 -3.72 21.09 4.25
CA ALA A 320 -3.61 19.65 4.10
C ALA A 320 -2.64 19.02 5.13
N PHE A 321 -1.53 19.70 5.44
CA PHE A 321 -0.60 19.24 6.47
C PHE A 321 -1.20 19.30 7.88
N LYS A 322 -1.99 20.33 8.22
CA LYS A 322 -2.66 20.41 9.53
C LYS A 322 -3.56 19.20 9.78
N LEU A 323 -4.38 18.82 8.79
CA LEU A 323 -5.21 17.60 8.89
C LEU A 323 -4.36 16.34 9.03
N SER A 324 -3.36 16.19 8.16
CA SER A 324 -2.43 15.05 8.20
C SER A 324 -1.70 14.94 9.54
N SER A 325 -1.28 16.06 10.11
CA SER A 325 -0.63 16.14 11.43
C SER A 325 -1.52 15.64 12.56
N VAL A 326 -2.82 15.99 12.54
CA VAL A 326 -3.79 15.48 13.53
C VAL A 326 -3.97 13.97 13.42
N MET A 327 -3.96 13.42 12.20
CA MET A 327 -4.12 11.98 11.96
C MET A 327 -2.88 11.18 12.28
N SER A 328 -1.70 11.72 12.03
CA SER A 328 -0.43 10.99 12.06
C SER A 328 0.53 11.40 13.18
N GLY A 329 0.27 12.52 13.85
CA GLY A 329 1.14 13.08 14.88
C GLY A 329 2.42 13.74 14.36
N THR A 330 2.63 13.85 13.02
CA THR A 330 3.80 14.50 12.44
C THR A 330 3.83 15.99 12.79
N GLN A 331 5.02 16.53 13.06
CA GLN A 331 5.21 17.92 13.49
C GLN A 331 5.75 18.82 12.39
N GLN A 332 6.28 18.23 11.31
CA GLN A 332 6.84 18.93 10.16
C GLN A 332 6.39 18.27 8.87
N ASP A 333 6.02 19.10 7.87
CA ASP A 333 5.68 18.59 6.54
C ASP A 333 6.92 18.07 5.80
N ARG A 334 6.72 17.13 4.92
CA ARG A 334 7.77 16.58 4.05
C ARG A 334 8.37 17.69 3.18
N PRO A 335 9.71 17.76 3.05
CA PRO A 335 10.38 18.71 2.18
C PRO A 335 9.82 18.68 0.75
N ARG A 336 9.74 19.83 0.09
CA ARG A 336 9.20 19.95 -1.26
C ARG A 336 9.88 19.00 -2.27
N TRP A 337 11.20 18.85 -2.18
CA TRP A 337 11.92 17.96 -3.07
C TRP A 337 11.48 16.47 -2.92
N LYS A 338 11.21 15.99 -1.71
CA LYS A 338 10.67 14.63 -1.49
C LYS A 338 9.28 14.48 -2.13
N ARG A 339 8.46 15.53 -2.04
CA ARG A 339 7.13 15.56 -2.70
C ARG A 339 7.26 15.56 -4.22
N ALA A 340 8.22 16.33 -4.78
CA ALA A 340 8.49 16.38 -6.21
C ALA A 340 9.02 15.03 -6.74
N VAL A 341 9.92 14.38 -6.01
CA VAL A 341 10.39 13.02 -6.33
C VAL A 341 9.23 12.03 -6.34
N SER A 342 8.37 12.07 -5.31
CA SER A 342 7.20 11.18 -5.22
C SER A 342 6.22 11.42 -6.37
N LEU A 343 6.00 12.67 -6.77
CA LEU A 343 5.15 13.05 -7.91
C LEU A 343 5.67 12.43 -9.21
N VAL A 344 6.95 12.67 -9.53
CA VAL A 344 7.57 12.16 -10.77
C VAL A 344 7.57 10.63 -10.78
N SER A 345 7.96 9.99 -9.66
CA SER A 345 7.98 8.54 -9.52
C SER A 345 6.57 7.92 -9.62
N GLY A 346 5.53 8.59 -9.10
CA GLY A 346 4.15 8.14 -9.21
C GLY A 346 3.55 8.28 -10.62
N ILE A 347 4.01 9.26 -11.39
CA ILE A 347 3.55 9.49 -12.77
C ILE A 347 4.31 8.61 -13.77
N MET A 348 5.65 8.60 -13.69
CA MET A 348 6.55 7.96 -14.62
C MET A 348 7.30 6.77 -13.99
N GLY A 349 6.58 5.99 -13.18
CA GLY A 349 7.16 4.99 -12.29
C GLY A 349 8.07 3.98 -12.96
N GLU A 350 7.67 3.39 -14.09
CA GLU A 350 8.53 2.42 -14.79
C GLU A 350 9.68 3.08 -15.55
N ALA A 351 9.53 4.33 -16.03
CA ALA A 351 10.63 5.06 -16.63
C ALA A 351 11.73 5.36 -15.59
N ILE A 352 11.33 5.83 -14.40
CA ILE A 352 12.24 6.00 -13.26
C ILE A 352 12.79 4.64 -12.80
N GLY A 353 11.94 3.59 -12.76
CA GLY A 353 12.34 2.23 -12.39
C GLY A 353 13.42 1.68 -13.29
N LYS A 354 13.37 1.93 -14.60
CA LYS A 354 14.41 1.52 -15.53
C LYS A 354 15.76 2.17 -15.21
N LEU A 355 15.78 3.49 -15.01
CA LEU A 355 16.98 4.21 -14.61
C LEU A 355 17.52 3.73 -13.26
N TYR A 356 16.61 3.43 -12.33
CA TYR A 356 16.95 2.95 -11.00
C TYR A 356 17.66 1.60 -11.03
N VAL A 357 17.12 0.62 -11.74
CA VAL A 357 17.72 -0.73 -11.80
C VAL A 357 19.03 -0.76 -12.55
N GLU A 358 19.17 0.05 -13.61
CA GLU A 358 20.44 0.18 -14.36
C GLU A 358 21.59 0.66 -13.47
N LYS A 359 21.28 1.48 -12.45
CA LYS A 359 22.31 2.05 -11.57
C LYS A 359 22.47 1.31 -10.24
N TYR A 360 21.38 0.83 -9.63
CA TYR A 360 21.36 0.37 -8.24
C TYR A 360 21.06 -1.12 -8.05
N PHE A 361 20.67 -1.85 -9.10
CA PHE A 361 20.29 -3.26 -8.98
C PHE A 361 21.09 -4.17 -9.93
N PRO A 362 22.20 -4.78 -9.48
CA PRO A 362 23.02 -5.65 -10.32
C PRO A 362 22.30 -6.98 -10.63
N ALA A 363 22.53 -7.52 -11.83
CA ALA A 363 21.92 -8.78 -12.29
C ALA A 363 22.18 -9.97 -11.33
N SER A 364 23.34 -10.02 -10.70
CA SER A 364 23.67 -11.06 -9.71
C SER A 364 22.74 -11.08 -8.49
N SER A 365 22.13 -9.94 -8.12
CA SER A 365 21.14 -9.87 -7.05
C SER A 365 19.84 -10.56 -7.44
N LYS A 366 19.42 -10.45 -8.71
CA LYS A 366 18.23 -11.13 -9.24
C LYS A 366 18.40 -12.65 -9.18
N GLU A 367 19.55 -13.18 -9.60
CA GLU A 367 19.84 -14.62 -9.58
C GLU A 367 19.80 -15.19 -8.15
N ARG A 368 20.50 -14.53 -7.22
CA ARG A 368 20.54 -14.99 -5.82
C ARG A 368 19.16 -14.93 -5.15
N MET A 369 18.33 -13.96 -5.52
CA MET A 369 16.94 -13.89 -5.04
C MET A 369 16.08 -15.02 -5.59
N LEU A 370 16.26 -15.40 -6.85
CA LEU A 370 15.56 -16.56 -7.42
C LEU A 370 15.88 -17.84 -6.65
N ASP A 371 17.15 -18.07 -6.28
CA ASP A 371 17.54 -19.20 -5.45
C ASP A 371 16.84 -19.19 -4.08
N LEU A 372 16.78 -18.04 -3.42
CA LEU A 372 16.04 -17.89 -2.16
C LEU A 372 14.55 -18.23 -2.34
N VAL A 373 13.92 -17.68 -3.36
CA VAL A 373 12.49 -17.94 -3.65
C VAL A 373 12.24 -19.43 -3.88
N HIS A 374 13.05 -20.11 -4.68
CA HIS A 374 12.93 -21.55 -4.93
C HIS A 374 13.13 -22.38 -3.66
N ASN A 375 14.09 -22.00 -2.81
CA ASN A 375 14.29 -22.67 -1.53
C ASN A 375 13.09 -22.52 -0.60
N LEU A 376 12.47 -21.33 -0.54
CA LEU A 376 11.26 -21.11 0.24
C LEU A 376 10.05 -21.85 -0.37
N GLN A 377 9.93 -21.88 -1.69
CA GLN A 377 8.89 -22.63 -2.39
C GLN A 377 9.00 -24.14 -2.06
N THR A 378 10.21 -24.68 -2.08
CA THR A 378 10.49 -26.05 -1.64
C THR A 378 10.11 -26.27 -0.18
N ALA A 379 10.49 -25.36 0.71
CA ALA A 379 10.17 -25.46 2.13
C ALA A 379 8.65 -25.38 2.41
N LEU A 380 7.91 -24.53 1.70
CA LEU A 380 6.44 -24.47 1.81
C LEU A 380 5.81 -25.78 1.31
N GLY A 381 6.28 -26.32 0.18
CA GLY A 381 5.84 -27.64 -0.31
C GLY A 381 6.04 -28.76 0.70
N GLN A 382 7.20 -28.79 1.40
CA GLN A 382 7.47 -29.74 2.49
C GLN A 382 6.48 -29.56 3.66
N ARG A 383 6.19 -28.34 4.06
CA ARG A 383 5.26 -28.05 5.16
C ARG A 383 3.81 -28.42 4.81
N ILE A 384 3.38 -28.19 3.57
CA ILE A 384 2.08 -28.66 3.07
C ILE A 384 2.00 -30.18 3.15
N GLU A 385 3.05 -30.88 2.74
CA GLU A 385 3.10 -32.36 2.81
C GLU A 385 3.02 -32.88 4.23
N GLU A 386 3.69 -32.22 5.18
CA GLU A 386 3.71 -32.58 6.61
C GLU A 386 2.42 -32.18 7.36
N ALA A 387 1.55 -31.34 6.79
CA ALA A 387 0.32 -30.89 7.44
C ALA A 387 -0.63 -32.06 7.72
N THR A 388 -0.83 -32.41 8.99
CA THR A 388 -1.62 -33.58 9.41
C THR A 388 -3.13 -33.37 9.36
N TRP A 389 -3.55 -32.10 9.22
CA TRP A 389 -4.96 -31.70 9.21
C TRP A 389 -5.57 -31.64 7.80
N MET A 390 -4.74 -31.76 6.78
CA MET A 390 -5.09 -31.60 5.38
C MET A 390 -5.13 -32.99 4.70
N SER A 391 -6.18 -33.26 3.92
CA SER A 391 -6.29 -34.48 3.12
C SER A 391 -5.28 -34.52 1.99
N ALA A 392 -5.00 -35.70 1.45
CA ALA A 392 -4.11 -35.89 0.32
C ALA A 392 -4.61 -35.13 -0.93
N GLU A 393 -5.94 -35.05 -1.13
CA GLU A 393 -6.55 -34.31 -2.24
C GLU A 393 -6.23 -32.80 -2.13
N THR A 394 -6.46 -32.18 -0.98
CA THR A 394 -6.19 -30.77 -0.77
C THR A 394 -4.71 -30.45 -0.84
N LYS A 395 -3.84 -31.33 -0.28
CA LYS A 395 -2.37 -31.19 -0.42
C LYS A 395 -1.91 -31.16 -1.87
N ALA A 396 -2.45 -32.08 -2.71
CA ALA A 396 -2.10 -32.12 -4.12
C ALA A 396 -2.47 -30.80 -4.84
N LYS A 397 -3.67 -30.26 -4.57
CA LYS A 397 -4.12 -28.98 -5.14
C LYS A 397 -3.33 -27.80 -4.62
N ALA A 398 -2.96 -27.78 -3.33
CA ALA A 398 -2.14 -26.74 -2.73
C ALA A 398 -0.72 -26.73 -3.34
N LYS A 399 -0.11 -27.89 -3.54
CA LYS A 399 1.21 -28.03 -4.19
C LYS A 399 1.14 -27.59 -5.65
N ASP A 400 0.12 -28.00 -6.38
CA ASP A 400 -0.11 -27.59 -7.76
C ASP A 400 -0.28 -26.05 -7.86
N LYS A 401 -0.99 -25.42 -6.91
CA LYS A 401 -1.06 -23.96 -6.85
C LYS A 401 0.30 -23.32 -6.59
N LEU A 402 1.07 -23.83 -5.65
CA LEU A 402 2.40 -23.34 -5.30
C LEU A 402 3.38 -23.44 -6.47
N GLU A 403 3.35 -24.56 -7.22
CA GLU A 403 4.19 -24.80 -8.40
C GLU A 403 3.86 -23.85 -9.56
N ASN A 404 2.62 -23.31 -9.59
CA ASN A 404 2.15 -22.39 -10.61
C ASN A 404 2.27 -20.91 -10.19
N PHE A 405 3.00 -20.59 -9.14
CA PHE A 405 3.27 -19.18 -8.80
C PHE A 405 4.08 -18.50 -9.91
N ILE A 406 3.59 -17.36 -10.38
CA ILE A 406 4.38 -16.46 -11.23
C ILE A 406 5.32 -15.67 -10.29
N ILE A 407 6.63 -15.77 -10.55
CA ILE A 407 7.66 -15.13 -9.73
C ILE A 407 8.21 -13.92 -10.46
N LYS A 408 8.05 -12.74 -9.86
CA LYS A 408 8.52 -11.45 -10.37
C LYS A 408 9.57 -10.87 -9.42
N ILE A 409 10.82 -10.69 -9.92
CA ILE A 409 11.95 -10.21 -9.11
C ILE A 409 12.65 -9.05 -9.81
N GLY A 410 12.84 -7.97 -9.04
CA GLY A 410 13.62 -6.81 -9.41
C GLY A 410 12.88 -5.84 -10.30
N TYR A 411 12.61 -6.22 -11.55
CA TYR A 411 12.03 -5.34 -12.56
C TYR A 411 11.34 -6.12 -13.69
N PRO A 412 10.39 -5.48 -14.43
CA PRO A 412 9.67 -6.10 -15.53
C PRO A 412 10.57 -6.27 -16.77
N ASP A 413 10.31 -7.31 -17.56
CA ASP A 413 11.00 -7.51 -18.84
C ASP A 413 10.49 -6.56 -19.94
N LYS A 414 9.23 -6.12 -19.84
CA LYS A 414 8.59 -5.16 -20.73
C LYS A 414 8.24 -3.89 -19.98
N TRP A 415 8.80 -2.77 -20.44
CA TRP A 415 8.57 -1.45 -19.84
C TRP A 415 7.36 -0.75 -20.44
N LYS A 416 6.67 0.04 -19.61
CA LYS A 416 5.53 0.87 -20.04
C LYS A 416 5.98 1.94 -21.02
N ASP A 417 5.19 2.17 -22.06
CA ASP A 417 5.37 3.26 -23.01
C ASP A 417 4.76 4.58 -22.47
N TYR A 418 5.56 5.61 -22.41
CA TYR A 418 5.18 6.96 -22.01
C TYR A 418 5.15 7.95 -23.17
N SER A 419 5.24 7.50 -24.43
CA SER A 419 5.26 8.38 -25.61
C SER A 419 4.03 9.29 -25.69
N GLY A 420 2.86 8.76 -25.34
CA GLY A 420 1.59 9.50 -25.33
C GLY A 420 1.42 10.50 -24.19
N LEU A 421 2.22 10.39 -23.10
CA LEU A 421 2.19 11.34 -22.00
C LEU A 421 2.82 12.67 -22.45
N LYS A 422 2.15 13.79 -22.13
CA LYS A 422 2.65 15.13 -22.44
C LYS A 422 2.83 15.94 -21.17
N VAL A 423 3.89 16.74 -21.13
CA VAL A 423 4.15 17.75 -20.09
C VAL A 423 4.47 19.06 -20.81
N ASP A 424 3.73 20.13 -20.47
CA ASP A 424 3.88 21.46 -21.03
C ASP A 424 4.19 22.46 -19.91
N GLU A 425 5.39 23.03 -19.91
CA GLU A 425 5.83 23.99 -18.90
C GLU A 425 5.07 25.33 -18.94
N SER A 426 4.37 25.63 -20.04
CA SER A 426 3.54 26.83 -20.14
C SER A 426 2.26 26.71 -19.31
N LEU A 427 1.76 25.48 -19.09
CA LEU A 427 0.60 25.18 -18.26
C LEU A 427 0.99 25.14 -16.78
N SER A 428 0.03 25.38 -15.89
CA SER A 428 0.21 25.17 -14.45
C SER A 428 0.50 23.71 -14.11
N LEU A 429 0.99 23.44 -12.90
CA LEU A 429 1.16 22.07 -12.39
C LEU A 429 -0.19 21.33 -12.40
N TYR A 430 -1.27 21.96 -11.90
CA TYR A 430 -2.61 21.38 -11.87
C TYR A 430 -3.10 20.96 -13.27
N GLU A 431 -3.00 21.84 -14.27
CA GLU A 431 -3.43 21.53 -15.64
C GLU A 431 -2.63 20.38 -16.25
N ASN A 432 -1.31 20.35 -16.03
CA ASN A 432 -0.48 19.22 -16.45
C ASN A 432 -0.94 17.90 -15.80
N LEU A 433 -1.20 17.91 -14.50
CA LEU A 433 -1.61 16.71 -13.79
C LEU A 433 -3.00 16.23 -14.18
N ALA A 434 -3.94 17.13 -14.44
CA ALA A 434 -5.26 16.78 -14.97
C ALA A 434 -5.17 16.14 -16.37
N ASN A 435 -4.33 16.68 -17.26
CA ASN A 435 -4.10 16.12 -18.60
C ASN A 435 -3.40 14.75 -18.52
N ILE A 436 -2.46 14.57 -17.60
CA ILE A 436 -1.77 13.29 -17.35
C ILE A 436 -2.75 12.27 -16.79
N ALA A 437 -3.61 12.65 -15.85
CA ALA A 437 -4.63 11.77 -15.29
C ALA A 437 -5.61 11.30 -16.37
N GLU A 438 -6.08 12.21 -17.23
CA GLU A 438 -6.92 11.86 -18.38
C GLU A 438 -6.22 10.87 -19.34
N TRP A 439 -4.95 11.12 -19.68
CA TRP A 439 -4.17 10.19 -20.49
C TRP A 439 -4.04 8.82 -19.84
N LYS A 440 -3.71 8.75 -18.52
CA LYS A 440 -3.61 7.49 -17.77
C LYS A 440 -4.93 6.73 -17.76
N THR A 441 -6.04 7.43 -17.51
CA THR A 441 -7.39 6.83 -17.50
C THR A 441 -7.70 6.19 -18.84
N LEU A 442 -7.55 6.93 -19.94
CA LEU A 442 -7.81 6.44 -21.29
C LEU A 442 -6.87 5.30 -21.69
N ASP A 443 -5.57 5.37 -21.32
CA ASP A 443 -4.61 4.29 -21.53
C ASP A 443 -5.06 2.98 -20.85
N VAL A 444 -5.44 3.06 -19.58
CA VAL A 444 -5.92 1.90 -18.80
C VAL A 444 -7.19 1.32 -19.42
N LEU A 445 -8.18 2.16 -19.71
CA LEU A 445 -9.45 1.73 -20.31
C LEU A 445 -9.25 1.02 -21.64
N ASN A 446 -8.42 1.59 -22.53
CA ASN A 446 -8.15 1.02 -23.85
C ASN A 446 -7.37 -0.32 -23.77
N ARG A 447 -6.51 -0.48 -22.79
CA ARG A 447 -5.73 -1.71 -22.60
C ARG A 447 -6.49 -2.81 -21.87
N LYS A 448 -7.48 -2.47 -21.02
CA LYS A 448 -8.09 -3.44 -20.11
C LYS A 448 -9.56 -3.76 -20.43
N VAL A 449 -10.40 -2.80 -20.83
CA VAL A 449 -11.84 -3.08 -21.06
C VAL A 449 -12.01 -4.10 -22.18
N ASN A 450 -12.71 -5.21 -21.90
CA ASN A 450 -12.90 -6.35 -22.80
C ASN A 450 -11.60 -7.02 -23.29
N LYS A 451 -10.50 -6.87 -22.56
CA LYS A 451 -9.21 -7.47 -22.92
C LYS A 451 -8.83 -8.55 -21.93
N PRO A 452 -8.05 -9.54 -22.36
CA PRO A 452 -7.41 -10.48 -21.46
C PRO A 452 -6.53 -9.78 -20.43
N VAL A 453 -6.36 -10.40 -19.28
CA VAL A 453 -5.40 -9.93 -18.24
C VAL A 453 -3.98 -10.11 -18.74
N ASP A 454 -3.19 -9.04 -18.71
CA ASP A 454 -1.76 -9.08 -19.00
C ASP A 454 -0.99 -9.49 -17.74
N LYS A 455 -0.62 -10.76 -17.66
CA LYS A 455 0.15 -11.31 -16.52
C LYS A 455 1.60 -10.80 -16.46
N THR A 456 2.07 -10.07 -17.46
CA THR A 456 3.40 -9.43 -17.44
C THR A 456 3.39 -8.06 -16.78
N GLU A 457 2.21 -7.45 -16.56
CA GLU A 457 2.05 -6.16 -15.87
C GLU A 457 2.49 -6.27 -14.41
N TRP A 458 3.25 -5.30 -13.94
CA TRP A 458 3.65 -5.18 -12.54
C TRP A 458 2.76 -4.16 -11.81
N HIS A 459 2.34 -4.48 -10.59
CA HIS A 459 1.53 -3.58 -9.76
C HIS A 459 2.35 -2.68 -8.84
N MET A 460 3.66 -2.94 -8.74
CA MET A 460 4.63 -2.08 -8.07
C MET A 460 5.79 -1.78 -9.01
N THR A 461 6.34 -0.58 -8.92
CA THR A 461 7.52 -0.18 -9.70
C THR A 461 8.81 -0.72 -9.08
N PRO A 462 9.91 -0.88 -9.83
CA PRO A 462 11.17 -1.41 -9.32
C PRO A 462 11.74 -0.65 -8.11
N GLN A 463 11.49 0.65 -8.01
CA GLN A 463 11.92 1.49 -6.90
C GLN A 463 10.96 1.48 -5.70
N THR A 464 9.97 0.62 -5.67
CA THR A 464 9.05 0.48 -4.51
C THR A 464 9.69 -0.38 -3.42
N VAL A 465 9.77 0.15 -2.20
CA VAL A 465 10.24 -0.60 -1.00
C VAL A 465 9.06 -1.38 -0.42
N ASN A 466 8.65 -2.43 -1.10
CA ASN A 466 7.58 -3.34 -0.69
C ASN A 466 7.61 -4.63 -1.53
N ALA A 467 6.67 -5.55 -1.26
CA ALA A 467 6.40 -6.77 -2.01
C ALA A 467 4.88 -7.00 -2.11
N TYR A 468 4.42 -7.93 -2.94
CA TYR A 468 3.00 -8.31 -2.97
C TYR A 468 2.77 -9.71 -3.49
N TYR A 469 1.65 -10.31 -3.07
CA TYR A 469 0.98 -11.42 -3.73
C TYR A 469 -0.30 -10.95 -4.42
N ASN A 470 -0.56 -11.40 -5.65
CA ASN A 470 -1.81 -11.14 -6.36
C ASN A 470 -2.58 -12.45 -6.59
N PRO A 471 -3.76 -12.65 -5.96
CA PRO A 471 -4.50 -13.91 -6.07
C PRO A 471 -5.07 -14.16 -7.46
N THR A 472 -5.43 -13.12 -8.23
CA THR A 472 -6.06 -13.27 -9.55
C THR A 472 -5.08 -13.65 -10.66
N THR A 473 -3.78 -13.44 -10.45
CA THR A 473 -2.72 -13.90 -11.35
C THR A 473 -1.89 -15.02 -10.76
N ASN A 474 -2.08 -15.32 -9.46
CA ASN A 474 -1.29 -16.26 -8.68
C ASN A 474 0.20 -15.91 -8.73
N GLU A 475 0.54 -14.66 -8.44
CA GLU A 475 1.90 -14.13 -8.56
C GLU A 475 2.43 -13.54 -7.26
N ILE A 476 3.75 -13.66 -7.06
CA ILE A 476 4.52 -12.98 -6.03
C ILE A 476 5.50 -12.02 -6.69
N CYS A 477 5.66 -10.83 -6.12
CA CYS A 477 6.50 -9.79 -6.70
C CYS A 477 7.40 -9.14 -5.64
N PHE A 478 8.69 -9.04 -5.96
CA PHE A 478 9.72 -8.40 -5.12
C PHE A 478 10.46 -7.35 -5.94
N PRO A 479 10.06 -6.07 -5.89
CA PRO A 479 10.75 -4.96 -6.54
C PRO A 479 12.21 -4.82 -6.12
N ALA A 480 13.05 -4.25 -7.00
CA ALA A 480 14.48 -4.10 -6.75
C ALA A 480 14.82 -3.34 -5.46
N ALA A 481 14.00 -2.36 -5.10
CA ALA A 481 14.29 -1.48 -3.96
C ALA A 481 14.21 -2.17 -2.59
N ILE A 482 13.36 -3.21 -2.41
CA ILE A 482 13.34 -3.96 -1.14
C ILE A 482 14.52 -4.96 -1.04
N LEU A 483 15.17 -5.28 -2.16
CA LEU A 483 16.25 -6.27 -2.23
C LEU A 483 17.62 -5.65 -1.87
N GLN A 484 17.64 -4.90 -0.77
CA GLN A 484 18.80 -4.19 -0.23
C GLN A 484 18.83 -4.31 1.31
N PRO A 485 19.98 -4.04 1.95
CA PRO A 485 20.04 -3.99 3.41
C PRO A 485 19.01 -3.02 4.02
N PRO A 486 18.38 -3.37 5.15
CA PRO A 486 18.61 -4.55 5.97
C PRO A 486 17.79 -5.79 5.58
N PHE A 487 17.00 -5.75 4.50
CA PHE A 487 16.17 -6.89 4.07
C PHE A 487 17.00 -7.96 3.40
N PHE A 488 17.84 -7.60 2.45
CA PHE A 488 18.74 -8.50 1.73
C PHE A 488 20.15 -7.93 1.65
N ASP A 489 21.12 -8.67 2.16
CA ASP A 489 22.54 -8.35 2.03
C ASP A 489 23.27 -9.56 1.40
N PRO A 490 23.80 -9.45 0.16
CA PRO A 490 24.52 -10.55 -0.49
C PRO A 490 25.77 -10.99 0.26
N LYS A 491 26.26 -10.19 1.23
CA LYS A 491 27.45 -10.48 2.06
C LYS A 491 27.09 -11.05 3.43
N ALA A 492 25.82 -10.97 3.84
CA ALA A 492 25.36 -11.51 5.11
C ALA A 492 25.28 -13.05 5.06
N ASP A 493 25.35 -13.69 6.23
CA ASP A 493 25.11 -15.13 6.34
C ASP A 493 23.64 -15.48 6.06
N ASP A 494 23.40 -16.76 5.72
CA ASP A 494 22.07 -17.21 5.32
C ASP A 494 21.02 -16.97 6.43
N ALA A 495 21.36 -17.15 7.71
CA ALA A 495 20.40 -16.96 8.79
C ALA A 495 19.87 -15.51 8.84
N VAL A 496 20.72 -14.53 8.52
CA VAL A 496 20.31 -13.12 8.42
C VAL A 496 19.35 -12.91 7.25
N ASN A 497 19.70 -13.37 6.06
CA ASN A 497 18.87 -13.21 4.87
C ASN A 497 17.56 -13.98 4.97
N TYR A 498 17.57 -15.22 5.48
CA TYR A 498 16.33 -15.98 5.68
C TYR A 498 15.44 -15.39 6.76
N GLY A 499 16.01 -14.79 7.82
CA GLY A 499 15.23 -14.12 8.86
C GLY A 499 14.64 -12.78 8.43
N ALA A 500 15.28 -12.08 7.49
CA ALA A 500 14.83 -10.81 6.94
C ALA A 500 14.02 -11.00 5.65
N ILE A 501 14.66 -10.93 4.48
CA ILE A 501 13.94 -11.04 3.19
C ILE A 501 13.28 -12.41 3.01
N GLY A 502 13.86 -13.49 3.55
CA GLY A 502 13.24 -14.81 3.53
C GLY A 502 11.89 -14.83 4.26
N GLY A 503 11.81 -14.17 5.42
CA GLY A 503 10.54 -13.95 6.13
C GLY A 503 9.51 -13.23 5.28
N VAL A 504 9.91 -12.18 4.52
CA VAL A 504 9.04 -11.44 3.60
C VAL A 504 8.63 -12.32 2.41
N ILE A 505 9.54 -13.05 1.79
CA ILE A 505 9.21 -13.97 0.69
C ILE A 505 8.20 -15.02 1.13
N GLY A 506 8.44 -15.63 2.29
CA GLY A 506 7.52 -16.62 2.86
C GLY A 506 6.16 -16.01 3.21
N HIS A 507 6.12 -14.75 3.65
CA HIS A 507 4.90 -13.99 3.89
C HIS A 507 4.08 -13.85 2.60
N GLU A 508 4.68 -13.38 1.50
CA GLU A 508 4.00 -13.25 0.22
C GLU A 508 3.53 -14.61 -0.33
N MET A 509 4.35 -15.66 -0.20
CA MET A 509 3.92 -17.01 -0.57
C MET A 509 2.73 -17.50 0.26
N SER A 510 2.71 -17.15 1.55
CA SER A 510 1.62 -17.53 2.46
C SER A 510 0.31 -16.84 2.15
N HIS A 511 0.33 -15.63 1.53
CA HIS A 511 -0.86 -14.98 1.00
C HIS A 511 -1.58 -15.81 -0.06
N GLY A 512 -0.89 -16.68 -0.80
CA GLY A 512 -1.52 -17.65 -1.68
C GLY A 512 -2.47 -18.63 -0.96
N PHE A 513 -2.32 -18.76 0.35
CA PHE A 513 -2.99 -19.72 1.21
C PHE A 513 -3.62 -19.09 2.46
N ASP A 514 -3.68 -17.75 2.56
CA ASP A 514 -4.36 -17.05 3.65
C ASP A 514 -5.88 -17.15 3.53
N ASP A 515 -6.64 -16.44 4.38
CA ASP A 515 -8.09 -16.49 4.42
C ASP A 515 -8.76 -15.99 3.12
N GLN A 516 -8.09 -15.12 2.37
CA GLN A 516 -8.54 -14.63 1.07
C GLN A 516 -7.91 -15.41 -0.09
N GLY A 517 -6.57 -15.51 -0.14
CA GLY A 517 -5.86 -16.20 -1.23
C GLY A 517 -6.20 -17.68 -1.35
N SER A 518 -6.55 -18.34 -0.22
CA SER A 518 -7.01 -19.73 -0.22
C SER A 518 -8.31 -19.96 -0.99
N GLN A 519 -9.05 -18.90 -1.35
CA GLN A 519 -10.27 -18.98 -2.15
C GLN A 519 -10.00 -19.00 -3.65
N PHE A 520 -8.75 -18.76 -4.08
CA PHE A 520 -8.36 -18.71 -5.49
C PHE A 520 -7.57 -19.95 -5.87
N ASP A 521 -7.87 -20.51 -7.04
CA ASP A 521 -7.14 -21.65 -7.60
C ASP A 521 -5.79 -21.23 -8.23
N LYS A 522 -5.05 -22.21 -8.75
CA LYS A 522 -3.76 -21.99 -9.41
C LYS A 522 -3.80 -21.08 -10.63
N THR A 523 -4.96 -20.89 -11.24
CA THR A 523 -5.15 -20.04 -12.41
C THR A 523 -5.62 -18.63 -12.06
N GLY A 524 -5.87 -18.37 -10.77
CA GLY A 524 -6.34 -17.11 -10.24
C GLY A 524 -7.87 -16.96 -10.20
N ASN A 525 -8.60 -18.03 -10.47
CA ASN A 525 -10.06 -17.99 -10.36
C ASN A 525 -10.51 -18.25 -8.93
N GLN A 526 -11.45 -17.45 -8.45
CA GLN A 526 -12.16 -17.72 -7.20
C GLN A 526 -12.98 -18.99 -7.33
N ARG A 527 -12.53 -20.07 -6.69
CA ARG A 527 -13.17 -21.39 -6.69
C ARG A 527 -12.88 -22.11 -5.39
N ASN A 528 -13.88 -22.81 -4.85
CA ASN A 528 -13.62 -23.75 -3.77
C ASN A 528 -12.84 -24.97 -4.30
N TRP A 529 -11.58 -25.10 -3.93
CA TRP A 529 -10.71 -26.24 -4.26
C TRP A 529 -10.41 -27.12 -3.05
N TRP A 530 -10.95 -26.77 -1.89
CA TRP A 530 -10.84 -27.51 -0.63
C TRP A 530 -11.89 -28.60 -0.52
N THR A 531 -11.61 -29.65 0.26
CA THR A 531 -12.69 -30.46 0.82
C THR A 531 -13.39 -29.68 1.92
N ASP A 532 -14.68 -29.94 2.20
CA ASP A 532 -15.41 -29.25 3.26
C ASP A 532 -14.76 -29.42 4.63
N GLN A 533 -14.24 -30.63 4.91
CA GLN A 533 -13.56 -30.93 6.16
C GLN A 533 -12.24 -30.14 6.28
N ASP A 534 -11.44 -30.05 5.21
CA ASP A 534 -10.18 -29.33 5.25
C ASP A 534 -10.41 -27.82 5.37
N LYS A 535 -11.45 -27.29 4.72
CA LYS A 535 -11.86 -25.90 4.89
C LYS A 535 -12.28 -25.60 6.34
N ALA A 536 -13.05 -26.47 6.95
CA ALA A 536 -13.43 -26.35 8.36
C ALA A 536 -12.19 -26.43 9.30
N ASN A 537 -11.27 -27.36 9.04
CA ASN A 537 -10.00 -27.47 9.77
C ASN A 537 -9.14 -26.22 9.64
N TYR A 538 -9.05 -25.66 8.42
CA TYR A 538 -8.34 -24.42 8.15
C TYR A 538 -8.94 -23.23 8.93
N ASN A 539 -10.26 -23.05 8.83
CA ASN A 539 -10.95 -21.96 9.53
C ASN A 539 -10.79 -22.04 11.05
N ALA A 540 -10.82 -23.25 11.62
CA ALA A 540 -10.58 -23.44 13.06
C ALA A 540 -9.16 -23.01 13.47
N ARG A 541 -8.14 -23.23 12.62
CA ARG A 541 -6.73 -22.87 12.88
C ARG A 541 -6.49 -21.37 12.73
N THR A 542 -7.02 -20.77 11.68
CA THR A 542 -6.90 -19.32 11.43
C THR A 542 -7.65 -18.51 12.49
N LYS A 543 -8.79 -19.04 12.99
CA LYS A 543 -9.51 -18.44 14.11
C LYS A 543 -8.66 -18.33 15.38
N VAL A 544 -7.79 -19.32 15.68
CA VAL A 544 -6.87 -19.24 16.84
C VAL A 544 -5.99 -18.00 16.72
N LEU A 545 -5.52 -17.68 15.52
CA LEU A 545 -4.68 -16.51 15.27
C LEU A 545 -5.48 -15.21 15.40
N ALA A 546 -6.66 -15.13 14.76
CA ALA A 546 -7.54 -13.96 14.86
C ALA A 546 -7.94 -13.64 16.31
N ASP A 547 -8.35 -14.67 17.05
CA ASP A 547 -8.74 -14.52 18.47
C ASP A 547 -7.55 -14.06 19.33
N TYR A 548 -6.35 -14.62 19.08
CA TYR A 548 -5.15 -14.23 19.83
C TYR A 548 -4.76 -12.77 19.55
N PHE A 549 -4.68 -12.35 18.29
CA PHE A 549 -4.35 -10.96 17.96
C PHE A 549 -5.38 -9.97 18.50
N SER A 550 -6.65 -10.34 18.57
CA SER A 550 -7.70 -9.52 19.19
C SER A 550 -7.53 -9.30 20.70
N THR A 551 -6.66 -10.07 21.36
CA THR A 551 -6.32 -9.85 22.77
C THR A 551 -5.19 -8.84 22.96
N ILE A 552 -4.44 -8.53 21.91
CA ILE A 552 -3.23 -7.70 21.97
C ILE A 552 -3.61 -6.23 22.09
N GLU A 553 -3.25 -5.64 23.21
CA GLU A 553 -3.33 -4.19 23.45
C GLU A 553 -2.04 -3.53 22.96
N ILE A 554 -2.15 -2.65 21.98
CA ILE A 554 -0.98 -2.00 21.35
C ILE A 554 -0.75 -0.59 21.89
N LEU A 555 -1.81 0.09 22.30
CA LEU A 555 -1.82 1.35 23.04
C LEU A 555 -2.82 1.21 24.20
N PRO A 556 -2.73 2.03 25.26
CA PRO A 556 -3.65 1.96 26.38
C PRO A 556 -5.12 1.99 25.95
N GLY A 557 -5.85 0.90 26.24
CA GLY A 557 -7.26 0.73 25.87
C GLY A 557 -7.52 0.46 24.37
N LYS A 558 -6.50 0.38 23.51
CA LYS A 558 -6.63 0.14 22.06
C LYS A 558 -6.08 -1.24 21.71
N LYS A 559 -6.94 -2.10 21.17
CA LYS A 559 -6.58 -3.46 20.73
C LYS A 559 -6.55 -3.57 19.21
N ILE A 560 -5.80 -4.56 18.74
CA ILE A 560 -5.81 -4.96 17.33
C ILE A 560 -7.15 -5.62 17.00
N ASN A 561 -7.70 -5.32 15.82
CA ASN A 561 -8.78 -6.11 15.26
C ASN A 561 -8.18 -7.33 14.53
N GLY A 562 -8.12 -8.48 15.23
CA GLY A 562 -7.49 -9.68 14.67
C GLY A 562 -8.21 -10.26 13.45
N GLN A 563 -9.47 -9.93 13.22
CA GLN A 563 -10.19 -10.32 12.02
C GLN A 563 -9.83 -9.43 10.83
N GLN A 564 -9.66 -8.13 11.04
CA GLN A 564 -9.19 -7.20 10.01
C GLN A 564 -7.77 -7.54 9.55
N THR A 565 -6.91 -7.93 10.49
CA THR A 565 -5.49 -8.21 10.23
C THR A 565 -5.19 -9.70 9.97
N LEU A 566 -6.21 -10.54 9.80
CA LEU A 566 -6.05 -12.00 9.77
C LEU A 566 -5.14 -12.47 8.64
N GLY A 567 -5.32 -12.00 7.40
CA GLY A 567 -4.52 -12.40 6.27
C GLY A 567 -3.04 -12.09 6.46
N GLU A 568 -2.74 -10.89 6.95
CA GLU A 568 -1.37 -10.45 7.25
C GLU A 568 -0.74 -11.25 8.39
N ASN A 569 -1.52 -11.57 9.43
CA ASN A 569 -1.04 -12.40 10.53
C ASN A 569 -0.80 -13.85 10.10
N ILE A 570 -1.58 -14.37 9.15
CA ILE A 570 -1.33 -15.68 8.51
C ILE A 570 -0.06 -15.60 7.67
N GLY A 571 0.12 -14.51 6.90
CA GLY A 571 1.33 -14.24 6.13
C GLY A 571 2.58 -14.29 6.99
N ASP A 572 2.60 -13.58 8.12
CA ASP A 572 3.73 -13.58 9.06
C ASP A 572 3.97 -14.95 9.71
N ASN A 573 2.91 -15.62 10.16
CA ASN A 573 3.02 -16.94 10.77
C ASN A 573 3.55 -17.98 9.78
N GLY A 574 2.96 -18.03 8.59
CA GLY A 574 3.40 -18.90 7.49
C GLY A 574 4.81 -18.57 7.04
N GLY A 575 5.07 -17.28 6.77
CA GLY A 575 6.34 -16.78 6.30
C GLY A 575 7.51 -17.16 7.21
N LEU A 576 7.38 -16.93 8.51
CA LEU A 576 8.40 -17.32 9.49
C LEU A 576 8.64 -18.82 9.54
N ASN A 577 7.59 -19.62 9.54
CA ASN A 577 7.71 -21.08 9.54
C ASN A 577 8.39 -21.61 8.26
N VAL A 578 8.01 -21.07 7.10
CA VAL A 578 8.57 -21.45 5.79
C VAL A 578 10.03 -21.02 5.67
N ALA A 579 10.33 -19.76 6.01
CA ALA A 579 11.70 -19.24 5.96
C ALA A 579 12.64 -19.97 6.92
N TYR A 580 12.16 -20.30 8.13
CA TYR A 580 12.93 -21.10 9.08
C TYR A 580 13.20 -22.53 8.55
N ARG A 581 12.19 -23.17 7.94
CA ARG A 581 12.37 -24.49 7.30
C ARG A 581 13.40 -24.40 6.16
N ALA A 582 13.33 -23.36 5.32
CA ALA A 582 14.29 -23.16 4.24
C ALA A 582 15.72 -22.97 4.79
N LEU A 583 15.89 -22.17 5.84
CA LEU A 583 17.18 -22.06 6.53
C LEU A 583 17.69 -23.40 7.05
N GLN A 584 16.83 -24.20 7.70
CA GLN A 584 17.23 -25.53 8.21
C GLN A 584 17.66 -26.48 7.08
N ASN A 585 17.04 -26.40 5.91
CA ASN A 585 17.46 -27.17 4.74
C ASN A 585 18.88 -26.77 4.31
N VAL A 586 19.18 -25.48 4.22
CA VAL A 586 20.52 -24.96 3.88
C VAL A 586 21.56 -25.35 4.94
N LEU A 587 21.23 -25.23 6.22
CA LEU A 587 22.14 -25.56 7.32
C LEU A 587 22.49 -27.05 7.41
N LYS A 588 21.65 -27.96 6.88
CA LYS A 588 21.99 -29.39 6.74
C LYS A 588 23.11 -29.59 5.73
N GLU A 589 23.14 -28.82 4.64
CA GLU A 589 24.15 -28.91 3.59
C GLU A 589 25.39 -28.09 3.93
N LYS A 590 25.19 -26.91 4.54
CA LYS A 590 26.24 -25.95 4.90
C LYS A 590 26.07 -25.52 6.36
N PRO A 591 26.56 -26.32 7.32
CA PRO A 591 26.49 -26.00 8.72
C PRO A 591 27.18 -24.65 9.04
N ALA A 592 26.50 -23.77 9.81
CA ALA A 592 27.02 -22.48 10.23
C ALA A 592 27.22 -22.44 11.75
N GLY A 593 28.28 -21.78 12.17
CA GLY A 593 28.61 -21.55 13.59
C GLY A 593 27.94 -20.32 14.19
N LYS A 594 28.35 -20.00 15.41
CA LYS A 594 27.96 -18.75 16.06
C LYS A 594 28.69 -17.56 15.43
N ILE A 595 27.96 -16.46 15.24
CA ILE A 595 28.48 -15.15 14.84
C ILE A 595 28.03 -14.15 15.90
N GLU A 596 28.93 -13.31 16.41
CA GLU A 596 28.67 -12.38 17.53
C GLU A 596 28.07 -13.06 18.78
N GLY A 597 28.34 -14.35 18.98
CA GLY A 597 27.82 -15.15 20.10
C GLY A 597 26.44 -15.78 19.83
N PHE A 598 25.75 -15.45 18.72
CA PHE A 598 24.41 -15.96 18.38
C PHE A 598 24.50 -17.17 17.43
N THR A 599 23.64 -18.17 17.70
CA THR A 599 23.43 -19.31 16.81
C THR A 599 22.72 -18.86 15.53
N PRO A 600 22.74 -19.65 14.44
CA PRO A 600 21.96 -19.35 13.23
C PRO A 600 20.46 -19.13 13.55
N ASP A 601 19.87 -19.97 14.40
CA ASP A 601 18.47 -19.83 14.79
C ASP A 601 18.20 -18.49 15.50
N GLN A 602 19.09 -18.07 16.39
CA GLN A 602 18.98 -16.78 17.08
C GLN A 602 19.11 -15.62 16.09
N ARG A 603 20.08 -15.67 15.16
CA ARG A 603 20.24 -14.62 14.14
C ARG A 603 19.03 -14.51 13.21
N PHE A 604 18.40 -15.63 12.88
CA PHE A 604 17.16 -15.64 12.11
C PHE A 604 16.06 -14.79 12.78
N PHE A 605 15.75 -15.06 14.04
CA PHE A 605 14.68 -14.32 14.74
C PHE A 605 15.07 -12.87 15.07
N LEU A 606 16.35 -12.62 15.35
CA LEU A 606 16.85 -11.24 15.55
C LEU A 606 16.74 -10.43 14.26
N SER A 607 17.01 -11.04 13.09
CA SER A 607 16.85 -10.38 11.80
C SER A 607 15.38 -10.05 11.50
N TRP A 608 14.45 -10.96 11.77
CA TRP A 608 13.02 -10.67 11.68
C TRP A 608 12.62 -9.47 12.56
N ALA A 609 13.01 -9.49 13.82
CA ALA A 609 12.71 -8.38 14.72
C ALA A 609 13.35 -7.06 14.25
N ARG A 610 14.53 -7.12 13.62
CA ARG A 610 15.25 -5.93 13.12
C ARG A 610 14.54 -5.27 11.92
N VAL A 611 13.95 -6.04 11.00
CA VAL A 611 13.23 -5.45 9.86
C VAL A 611 11.91 -4.76 10.29
N TRP A 612 11.37 -5.11 11.44
CA TRP A 612 10.20 -4.47 12.03
C TRP A 612 10.53 -3.41 13.08
N ALA A 613 11.81 -3.29 13.47
CA ALA A 613 12.24 -2.32 14.47
C ALA A 613 11.90 -0.89 14.05
N GLY A 614 11.41 -0.08 15.00
CA GLY A 614 11.10 1.32 14.76
C GLY A 614 10.39 1.98 15.92
N ASN A 615 10.51 3.30 15.97
CA ASN A 615 9.73 4.17 16.84
C ASN A 615 8.52 4.67 16.05
N PHE A 616 7.37 4.78 16.70
CA PHE A 616 6.09 5.16 16.07
C PHE A 616 5.40 6.24 16.89
N ARG A 617 4.77 7.21 16.22
CA ARG A 617 3.88 8.16 16.89
C ARG A 617 2.62 7.47 17.34
N PRO A 618 2.11 7.72 18.56
CA PRO A 618 0.88 7.10 19.04
C PRO A 618 -0.31 7.34 18.10
N GLU A 619 -0.47 8.57 17.59
CA GLU A 619 -1.53 8.93 16.65
C GLU A 619 -1.47 8.10 15.35
N TYR A 620 -0.26 7.85 14.87
CA TYR A 620 -0.06 7.00 13.68
C TYR A 620 -0.39 5.54 13.96
N VAL A 621 -0.04 5.01 15.14
CA VAL A 621 -0.45 3.65 15.55
C VAL A 621 -1.97 3.55 15.62
N GLU A 622 -2.66 4.54 16.19
CA GLU A 622 -4.12 4.60 16.22
C GLU A 622 -4.73 4.66 14.82
N TYR A 623 -4.14 5.46 13.92
CA TYR A 623 -4.54 5.48 12.52
C TYR A 623 -4.41 4.09 11.88
N LEU A 624 -3.25 3.43 12.04
CA LEU A 624 -3.00 2.11 11.45
C LEU A 624 -4.00 1.06 11.93
N ILE A 625 -4.29 0.95 13.22
CA ILE A 625 -5.25 -0.06 13.74
C ILE A 625 -6.68 0.18 13.25
N THR A 626 -7.00 1.39 12.78
CA THR A 626 -8.31 1.73 12.22
C THR A 626 -8.41 1.38 10.72
N VAL A 627 -7.35 1.65 9.93
CA VAL A 627 -7.44 1.58 8.47
C VAL A 627 -6.59 0.50 7.82
N ASP A 628 -5.53 0.02 8.48
CA ASP A 628 -4.57 -0.90 7.89
C ASP A 628 -4.98 -2.37 8.14
N VAL A 629 -4.70 -3.22 7.17
CA VAL A 629 -4.86 -4.68 7.28
C VAL A 629 -3.67 -5.34 7.98
N HIS A 630 -2.55 -4.61 8.15
CA HIS A 630 -1.37 -5.10 8.87
C HIS A 630 -1.49 -4.82 10.37
N SER A 631 -1.03 -5.76 11.17
CA SER A 631 -0.78 -5.52 12.58
C SER A 631 0.40 -4.55 12.76
N PRO A 632 0.39 -3.65 13.78
CA PRO A 632 1.54 -2.79 14.08
C PRO A 632 2.83 -3.59 14.29
N SER A 633 3.98 -3.01 13.91
CA SER A 633 5.30 -3.68 13.87
C SER A 633 5.66 -4.45 15.15
N LYS A 634 5.37 -3.89 16.33
CA LYS A 634 5.58 -4.59 17.60
C LYS A 634 4.78 -5.88 17.69
N ALA A 635 3.57 -5.92 17.15
CA ALA A 635 2.73 -7.14 17.16
C ALA A 635 3.19 -8.15 16.09
N ARG A 636 3.71 -7.71 14.94
CA ARG A 636 4.33 -8.60 13.96
C ARG A 636 5.54 -9.37 14.51
N VAL A 637 6.13 -8.89 15.59
CA VAL A 637 7.19 -9.58 16.33
C VAL A 637 6.62 -10.29 17.56
N ASN A 638 6.06 -9.55 18.52
CA ASN A 638 5.68 -10.08 19.83
C ASN A 638 4.41 -10.93 19.83
N ALA A 639 3.55 -10.82 18.82
CA ALA A 639 2.37 -11.66 18.70
C ALA A 639 2.53 -12.78 17.64
N ALA A 640 3.41 -12.64 16.64
CA ALA A 640 3.70 -13.70 15.68
C ALA A 640 4.63 -14.78 16.25
N LEU A 641 5.74 -14.39 16.87
CA LEU A 641 6.77 -15.32 17.37
C LEU A 641 6.26 -16.33 18.43
N PRO A 642 5.33 -15.99 19.33
CA PRO A 642 4.75 -16.95 20.27
C PRO A 642 4.05 -18.16 19.64
N HIS A 643 3.78 -18.13 18.35
CA HIS A 643 3.22 -19.25 17.59
C HIS A 643 4.28 -20.11 16.87
N ILE A 644 5.59 -19.77 17.00
CA ILE A 644 6.70 -20.44 16.31
C ILE A 644 7.51 -21.27 17.30
N ASP A 645 7.39 -22.59 17.26
CA ASP A 645 8.06 -23.52 18.20
C ASP A 645 9.58 -23.31 18.25
N ALA A 646 10.22 -23.04 17.12
CA ALA A 646 11.67 -22.84 17.00
C ALA A 646 12.16 -21.61 17.81
N TRP A 647 11.36 -20.54 17.92
CA TRP A 647 11.71 -19.37 18.70
C TRP A 647 11.84 -19.68 20.21
N TYR A 648 10.98 -20.57 20.73
CA TYR A 648 11.08 -21.04 22.13
C TYR A 648 12.42 -21.71 22.40
N ASN A 649 12.87 -22.57 21.48
CA ASN A 649 14.13 -23.30 21.62
C ASN A 649 15.33 -22.34 21.50
N ALA A 650 15.29 -21.40 20.55
CA ALA A 650 16.39 -20.47 20.29
C ALA A 650 16.67 -19.54 21.48
N PHE A 651 15.63 -19.12 22.21
CA PHE A 651 15.76 -18.14 23.31
C PHE A 651 15.39 -18.69 24.68
N GLY A 652 15.11 -19.97 24.81
CA GLY A 652 14.79 -20.62 26.09
C GLY A 652 13.49 -20.11 26.74
N ILE A 653 12.49 -19.78 25.92
CA ILE A 653 11.20 -19.26 26.37
C ILE A 653 10.41 -20.34 27.12
N LYS A 654 9.88 -20.00 28.28
CA LYS A 654 9.26 -20.96 29.17
C LYS A 654 8.00 -20.41 29.85
N LYS A 655 7.24 -21.29 30.46
CA LYS A 655 6.06 -20.93 31.27
C LYS A 655 6.46 -19.91 32.34
N GLY A 656 5.74 -18.81 32.41
CA GLY A 656 6.00 -17.67 33.29
C GLY A 656 6.57 -16.43 32.56
N ASP A 657 7.07 -16.59 31.35
CA ASP A 657 7.43 -15.45 30.47
C ASP A 657 6.14 -14.84 29.89
N LYS A 658 6.12 -13.51 29.70
CA LYS A 658 4.89 -12.79 29.29
C LYS A 658 4.39 -13.20 27.89
N LEU A 659 5.33 -13.52 26.97
CA LEU A 659 5.02 -13.95 25.61
C LEU A 659 4.79 -15.47 25.48
N PHE A 660 4.78 -16.22 26.61
CA PHE A 660 4.58 -17.65 26.56
C PHE A 660 3.15 -18.04 26.19
N VAL A 661 2.99 -18.73 25.07
CA VAL A 661 1.74 -19.37 24.65
C VAL A 661 1.89 -20.89 24.77
N PRO A 662 1.00 -21.59 25.51
CA PRO A 662 1.03 -23.06 25.60
C PRO A 662 0.94 -23.71 24.22
N LYS A 663 1.73 -24.75 23.95
CA LYS A 663 1.84 -25.40 22.62
C LYS A 663 0.48 -25.70 21.98
N LYS A 664 -0.48 -26.22 22.75
CA LYS A 664 -1.84 -26.55 22.29
C LYS A 664 -2.71 -25.34 21.90
N LYS A 665 -2.27 -24.12 22.24
CA LYS A 665 -2.93 -22.85 21.90
C LYS A 665 -2.19 -22.07 20.81
N ARG A 666 -1.07 -22.61 20.29
CA ARG A 666 -0.35 -21.99 19.17
C ARG A 666 -1.09 -22.26 17.86
N ALA A 667 -1.18 -21.25 17.01
CA ALA A 667 -1.68 -21.46 15.67
C ALA A 667 -0.69 -22.34 14.89
N GLN A 668 -1.18 -23.39 14.28
CA GLN A 668 -0.42 -24.33 13.46
C GLN A 668 -1.15 -24.47 12.13
N ILE A 669 -0.87 -23.55 11.22
CA ILE A 669 -1.51 -23.50 9.89
C ILE A 669 -0.67 -24.32 8.91
N TRP A 670 0.61 -24.00 8.78
CA TRP A 670 1.58 -24.72 7.94
C TRP A 670 2.69 -25.38 8.73
#